data_13dfbc56d420f749bb719d65c330a46c
#
_entry.id   13dfbc56d420f749bb719d65c330a46c
#
_cell.length_a   1.000
_cell.length_b   1.000
_cell.length_c   1.000
_cell.angle_alpha   90.00
_cell.angle_beta   90.00
_cell.angle_gamma   90.00
#
_symmetry.space_group_name_H-M   'P 1'
#
loop_
_entity.id
_entity.type
_entity.pdbx_description
1 polymer ?
#
loop_
_entity_poly.entity_id
_entity_poly.type
_entity_poly.pdbx_seq_one_letter_code
_entity_poly.pdbx_strand_id
1 'polypeptide(L)'
;MLDEKDHIVALNLLETGFSRALIECSHEGILINELVGIYTSSLLPRTQLAAAHALYLALDRCRDMVHVTNDKNIVQFLNKVSEKLLGYKTEEMMGRNLSEIVFYENSALMEQQLAKGREFEGNMNCKRKNNQMITINCRIIPFCITLKKPSHYIYVYDTTYLSENSAPISPASSPLHPPLKTSILSNARKSSDVRSGVSEGRRRSSLQKLHTLQLEAPITKVITLLSNAVTDTTNPETAAQIDKAIDILKTTELYVPHLKEDRAMYSDPVATDLVGALLASPRTAWESRRSSSDSARLSTIKAIAYPANSRVQVKNFRGPQELMDILDNSLDWNFEIFKLEVLTEKRPLVFLGLTIMNLYQVPATLHCDEKTLQNWLAIIEHSYNAENSYHNSTHAADVMQATARFMQSKRLKEILEPLDEVAALIAAAAHDIDHPGRSSQFLCNANSRLAILYNDLSVLESHHAALTFKLSLSDDSVNIFKNLDRDAYKLLRQNVIDMILATEMTKHFEHLAKFMNVCSARIGDGQETYSDSLDMSVVLQPDNVILVKRMMIKCADVSNPTRPLKCCVEWARRIAEEYFNQTDEEKKLKMPVVMPMFDRMTCSIPKSQIGFVDYIINDMIEAWDVFIDMPEIVGYMRHNYEKWKEYNEQGISTLQDVEKLQQHPEMQIPRLS
;
A
#
# COMPACT_ATOMS: atom_id res chain seq x y z
N MET A 1 -19.33 -29.96 -23.75
CA MET A 1 -20.02 -31.18 -23.27
C MET A 1 -20.41 -31.99 -24.47
N LEU A 2 -20.27 -33.28 -24.41
CA LEU A 2 -20.56 -34.20 -25.52
C LEU A 2 -21.89 -34.93 -25.20
N ASP A 3 -22.68 -35.22 -26.25
CA ASP A 3 -23.92 -35.97 -26.13
C ASP A 3 -23.61 -37.41 -25.65
N GLU A 4 -24.53 -38.10 -24.95
CA GLU A 4 -24.38 -39.47 -24.42
C GLU A 4 -23.97 -40.51 -25.49
N LYS A 5 -24.22 -40.21 -26.77
CA LYS A 5 -23.89 -41.08 -27.90
C LYS A 5 -22.45 -40.91 -28.42
N ASP A 6 -21.70 -39.92 -27.95
CA ASP A 6 -20.39 -39.58 -28.48
C ASP A 6 -19.20 -40.10 -27.64
N HIS A 7 -19.32 -41.33 -27.10
CA HIS A 7 -18.23 -41.97 -26.34
C HIS A 7 -16.90 -42.05 -27.11
N ILE A 8 -16.96 -42.23 -28.43
CA ILE A 8 -15.77 -42.32 -29.30
C ILE A 8 -15.08 -40.95 -29.38
N VAL A 9 -15.85 -39.86 -29.48
CA VAL A 9 -15.32 -38.50 -29.48
C VAL A 9 -14.68 -38.14 -28.13
N ALA A 10 -15.30 -38.58 -27.04
CA ALA A 10 -14.75 -38.40 -25.69
C ALA A 10 -13.39 -39.11 -25.52
N LEU A 11 -13.26 -40.34 -26.03
CA LEU A 11 -11.99 -41.08 -25.99
C LEU A 11 -10.91 -40.38 -26.84
N ASN A 12 -11.24 -39.94 -28.05
CA ASN A 12 -10.31 -39.18 -28.90
C ASN A 12 -9.83 -37.87 -28.29
N LEU A 13 -10.71 -37.17 -27.56
CA LEU A 13 -10.33 -35.95 -26.82
C LEU A 13 -9.36 -36.26 -25.66
N LEU A 14 -9.55 -37.34 -24.94
CA LEU A 14 -8.61 -37.78 -23.91
C LEU A 14 -7.24 -38.17 -24.48
N GLU A 15 -7.22 -38.84 -25.65
CA GLU A 15 -5.97 -39.16 -26.38
C GLU A 15 -5.23 -37.95 -26.92
N THR A 16 -5.95 -36.85 -27.23
CA THR A 16 -5.35 -35.57 -27.70
C THR A 16 -4.88 -34.66 -26.55
N GLY A 17 -4.92 -35.14 -25.31
CA GLY A 17 -4.35 -34.40 -24.16
C GLY A 17 -5.35 -33.70 -23.26
N PHE A 18 -6.64 -33.82 -23.51
CA PHE A 18 -7.64 -33.38 -22.55
C PHE A 18 -7.64 -34.31 -21.31
N SER A 19 -7.67 -33.75 -20.12
CA SER A 19 -7.61 -34.53 -18.89
C SER A 19 -8.93 -35.26 -18.55
N ARG A 20 -10.05 -34.77 -19.07
CA ARG A 20 -11.40 -35.37 -18.90
C ARG A 20 -12.35 -34.93 -20.02
N ALA A 21 -13.29 -35.76 -20.35
CA ALA A 21 -14.45 -35.50 -21.20
C ALA A 21 -15.73 -35.71 -20.40
N LEU A 22 -16.65 -34.75 -20.49
CA LEU A 22 -17.95 -34.81 -19.81
C LEU A 22 -19.06 -35.00 -20.86
N ILE A 23 -19.93 -35.94 -20.61
CA ILE A 23 -21.15 -36.14 -21.40
C ILE A 23 -22.20 -35.11 -20.94
N GLU A 24 -22.91 -34.51 -21.87
CA GLU A 24 -23.97 -33.58 -21.57
C GLU A 24 -25.08 -34.26 -20.78
N CYS A 25 -25.28 -33.85 -19.53
CA CYS A 25 -26.35 -34.35 -18.71
C CYS A 25 -27.21 -33.22 -18.16
N SER A 26 -28.53 -33.49 -18.07
CA SER A 26 -29.54 -32.52 -17.64
C SER A 26 -29.49 -32.18 -16.14
N HIS A 27 -28.59 -32.79 -15.37
CA HIS A 27 -28.47 -32.55 -13.93
C HIS A 27 -27.26 -31.74 -13.54
N GLU A 28 -27.48 -30.47 -13.12
CA GLU A 28 -26.45 -29.55 -12.61
C GLU A 28 -25.56 -30.18 -11.51
N GLY A 29 -26.13 -31.05 -10.67
CA GLY A 29 -25.40 -31.71 -9.60
C GLY A 29 -24.27 -32.60 -10.07
N ILE A 30 -24.40 -33.27 -11.23
CA ILE A 30 -23.37 -34.14 -11.80
C ILE A 30 -22.21 -33.30 -12.32
N LEU A 31 -22.52 -32.19 -13.01
CA LEU A 31 -21.51 -31.25 -13.51
C LEU A 31 -20.71 -30.61 -12.36
N ILE A 32 -21.41 -30.18 -11.29
CA ILE A 32 -20.75 -29.65 -10.10
C ILE A 32 -19.83 -30.67 -9.45
N ASN A 33 -20.27 -31.93 -9.27
CA ASN A 33 -19.46 -33.00 -8.69
C ASN A 33 -18.21 -33.30 -9.53
N GLU A 34 -18.32 -33.30 -10.86
CA GLU A 34 -17.17 -33.48 -11.74
C GLU A 34 -16.21 -32.32 -11.71
N LEU A 35 -16.70 -31.05 -11.69
CA LEU A 35 -15.85 -29.86 -11.54
C LEU A 35 -15.14 -29.87 -10.18
N VAL A 36 -15.82 -30.21 -9.09
CA VAL A 36 -15.20 -30.39 -7.77
C VAL A 36 -14.17 -31.53 -7.80
N GLY A 37 -14.48 -32.65 -8.50
CA GLY A 37 -13.55 -33.77 -8.70
C GLY A 37 -12.27 -33.35 -9.44
N ILE A 38 -12.39 -32.57 -10.51
CA ILE A 38 -11.23 -32.02 -11.25
C ILE A 38 -10.42 -31.08 -10.36
N TYR A 39 -11.10 -30.16 -9.66
CA TYR A 39 -10.45 -29.22 -8.75
C TYR A 39 -9.66 -29.99 -7.67
N THR A 40 -10.28 -30.89 -6.96
CA THR A 40 -9.67 -31.59 -5.82
C THR A 40 -8.59 -32.60 -6.23
N SER A 41 -8.75 -33.28 -7.37
CA SER A 41 -7.81 -34.33 -7.81
C SER A 41 -6.63 -33.82 -8.64
N SER A 42 -6.78 -32.67 -9.32
CA SER A 42 -5.78 -32.19 -10.27
C SER A 42 -5.26 -30.78 -10.00
N LEU A 43 -6.13 -29.82 -9.79
CA LEU A 43 -5.73 -28.41 -9.62
C LEU A 43 -5.19 -28.13 -8.21
N LEU A 44 -5.91 -28.53 -7.17
CA LEU A 44 -5.53 -28.28 -5.78
C LEU A 44 -4.18 -28.92 -5.42
N PRO A 45 -3.89 -30.21 -5.76
CA PRO A 45 -2.58 -30.78 -5.49
C PRO A 45 -1.43 -30.08 -6.23
N ARG A 46 -1.65 -29.59 -7.46
CA ARG A 46 -0.63 -28.85 -8.22
C ARG A 46 -0.32 -27.50 -7.60
N THR A 47 -1.34 -26.76 -7.17
CA THR A 47 -1.16 -25.48 -6.48
C THR A 47 -0.51 -25.65 -5.12
N GLN A 48 -0.87 -26.68 -4.36
CA GLN A 48 -0.23 -27.02 -3.09
C GLN A 48 1.24 -27.42 -3.28
N LEU A 49 1.55 -28.20 -4.32
CA LEU A 49 2.92 -28.59 -4.64
C LEU A 49 3.76 -27.38 -5.07
N ALA A 50 3.20 -26.47 -5.86
CA ALA A 50 3.88 -25.25 -6.26
C ALA A 50 4.17 -24.34 -5.04
N ALA A 51 3.22 -24.19 -4.13
CA ALA A 51 3.40 -23.44 -2.88
C ALA A 51 4.46 -24.10 -1.98
N ALA A 52 4.43 -25.42 -1.82
CA ALA A 52 5.44 -26.16 -1.07
C ALA A 52 6.84 -26.01 -1.67
N HIS A 53 6.95 -26.04 -3.00
CA HIS A 53 8.21 -25.80 -3.69
C HIS A 53 8.73 -24.38 -3.51
N ALA A 54 7.86 -23.36 -3.54
CA ALA A 54 8.22 -21.99 -3.26
C ALA A 54 8.74 -21.81 -1.82
N LEU A 55 8.06 -22.41 -0.84
CA LEU A 55 8.50 -22.43 0.56
C LEU A 55 9.86 -23.14 0.73
N TYR A 56 10.05 -24.29 0.04
CA TYR A 56 11.34 -24.99 0.02
C TYR A 56 12.44 -24.09 -0.52
N LEU A 57 12.25 -23.40 -1.62
CA LEU A 57 13.23 -22.47 -2.19
C LEU A 57 13.52 -21.29 -1.27
N ALA A 58 12.50 -20.76 -0.57
CA ALA A 58 12.66 -19.69 0.40
C ALA A 58 13.53 -20.15 1.59
N LEU A 59 13.26 -21.33 2.15
CA LEU A 59 14.06 -21.92 3.23
C LEU A 59 15.48 -22.23 2.77
N ASP A 60 15.68 -22.74 1.54
CA ASP A 60 17.00 -23.03 0.99
C ASP A 60 17.86 -21.77 0.79
N ARG A 61 17.22 -20.61 0.59
CA ARG A 61 17.88 -19.32 0.34
C ARG A 61 17.85 -18.35 1.54
N CYS A 62 17.21 -18.71 2.66
CA CYS A 62 17.20 -17.85 3.85
C CYS A 62 18.62 -17.67 4.41
N ARG A 63 18.81 -16.61 5.21
CA ARG A 63 20.12 -16.25 5.76
C ARG A 63 20.53 -17.14 6.94
N ASP A 64 19.56 -17.66 7.66
CA ASP A 64 19.80 -18.50 8.83
C ASP A 64 20.06 -19.95 8.43
N MET A 65 20.85 -20.63 9.22
CA MET A 65 21.06 -22.05 9.07
C MET A 65 19.80 -22.79 9.54
N VAL A 66 19.23 -23.64 8.67
CA VAL A 66 17.99 -24.36 8.97
C VAL A 66 18.17 -25.87 8.71
N HIS A 67 17.81 -26.68 9.72
CA HIS A 67 17.68 -28.12 9.59
C HIS A 67 16.25 -28.58 9.92
N VAL A 68 15.76 -29.60 9.23
CA VAL A 68 14.52 -30.29 9.60
C VAL A 68 14.82 -31.78 9.81
N THR A 69 14.38 -32.30 10.94
CA THR A 69 14.53 -33.72 11.28
C THR A 69 13.16 -34.35 11.52
N ASN A 70 13.11 -35.70 11.43
CA ASN A 70 11.95 -36.46 11.92
C ASN A 70 12.01 -36.66 13.45
N ASP A 71 11.03 -37.38 14.01
CA ASP A 71 10.93 -37.72 15.43
C ASP A 71 12.12 -38.51 16.00
N LYS A 72 12.93 -39.14 15.11
CA LYS A 72 14.16 -39.89 15.46
C LYS A 72 15.42 -39.04 15.26
N ASN A 73 15.27 -37.75 15.10
CA ASN A 73 16.37 -36.78 14.84
C ASN A 73 17.18 -37.08 13.55
N ILE A 74 16.54 -37.74 12.57
CA ILE A 74 17.14 -38.00 11.26
C ILE A 74 16.91 -36.79 10.35
N VAL A 75 17.96 -36.27 9.77
CA VAL A 75 17.96 -35.07 8.88
C VAL A 75 17.13 -35.39 7.63
N GLN A 76 16.15 -34.52 7.37
CA GLN A 76 15.28 -34.58 6.19
C GLN A 76 15.41 -33.33 5.29
N PHE A 77 15.95 -32.27 5.82
CA PHE A 77 16.25 -31.05 5.08
C PHE A 77 17.39 -30.29 5.77
N LEU A 78 18.27 -29.70 4.98
CA LEU A 78 19.16 -28.62 5.39
C LEU A 78 19.37 -27.64 4.22
N ASN A 79 19.52 -26.36 4.55
CA ASN A 79 19.64 -25.32 3.54
C ASN A 79 21.09 -25.05 3.15
N LYS A 80 21.29 -24.26 2.09
CA LYS A 80 22.63 -23.88 1.58
C LYS A 80 23.53 -23.18 2.58
N VAL A 81 22.96 -22.47 3.56
CA VAL A 81 23.73 -21.83 4.63
C VAL A 81 24.36 -22.90 5.52
N SER A 82 23.65 -24.00 5.81
CA SER A 82 24.17 -25.14 6.54
C SER A 82 25.38 -25.77 5.84
N GLU A 83 25.29 -25.95 4.51
CA GLU A 83 26.44 -26.48 3.73
C GLU A 83 27.67 -25.57 3.83
N LYS A 84 27.46 -24.24 3.73
CA LYS A 84 28.56 -23.25 3.80
C LYS A 84 29.17 -23.18 5.16
N LEU A 85 28.36 -23.19 6.23
CA LEU A 85 28.86 -23.03 7.60
C LEU A 85 29.47 -24.31 8.18
N LEU A 86 28.87 -25.44 7.94
CA LEU A 86 29.31 -26.73 8.50
C LEU A 86 30.27 -27.46 7.57
N GLY A 87 30.28 -27.17 6.28
CA GLY A 87 31.14 -27.77 5.28
C GLY A 87 30.71 -29.16 4.81
N TYR A 88 29.56 -29.68 5.25
CA TYR A 88 28.99 -30.93 4.76
C TYR A 88 28.05 -30.62 3.57
N LYS A 89 28.02 -31.50 2.58
CA LYS A 89 27.05 -31.44 1.50
C LYS A 89 25.70 -31.99 1.93
N THR A 90 24.62 -31.48 1.34
CA THR A 90 23.25 -31.93 1.61
C THR A 90 23.14 -33.45 1.49
N GLU A 91 23.71 -34.02 0.43
CA GLU A 91 23.64 -35.49 0.17
C GLU A 91 24.39 -36.31 1.24
N GLU A 92 25.43 -35.74 1.89
CA GLU A 92 26.18 -36.39 2.95
C GLU A 92 25.43 -36.42 4.28
N MET A 93 24.49 -35.48 4.47
CA MET A 93 23.76 -35.30 5.73
C MET A 93 22.35 -35.88 5.70
N MET A 94 21.73 -35.97 4.54
CA MET A 94 20.39 -36.53 4.39
C MET A 94 20.33 -37.96 4.89
N GLY A 95 19.37 -38.26 5.75
CA GLY A 95 19.21 -39.57 6.35
C GLY A 95 20.13 -39.87 7.53
N ARG A 96 21.07 -39.01 7.91
CA ARG A 96 21.90 -39.18 9.11
C ARG A 96 21.24 -38.59 10.36
N ASN A 97 21.69 -39.04 11.51
CA ASN A 97 21.25 -38.45 12.77
C ASN A 97 21.95 -37.14 13.02
N LEU A 98 21.17 -36.06 13.27
CA LEU A 98 21.70 -34.69 13.49
C LEU A 98 22.62 -34.64 14.73
N SER A 99 22.40 -35.51 15.73
CA SER A 99 23.21 -35.58 16.94
C SER A 99 24.68 -35.97 16.69
N GLU A 100 25.04 -36.42 15.48
CA GLU A 100 26.44 -36.71 15.12
C GLU A 100 27.28 -35.44 14.97
N ILE A 101 26.59 -34.31 14.66
CA ILE A 101 27.25 -33.01 14.38
C ILE A 101 26.74 -31.85 15.22
N VAL A 102 25.56 -31.98 15.86
CA VAL A 102 25.00 -30.93 16.71
C VAL A 102 24.77 -31.46 18.11
N PHE A 103 25.36 -30.81 19.10
CA PHE A 103 25.37 -31.26 20.50
C PHE A 103 24.83 -30.17 21.41
N TYR A 104 24.05 -30.58 22.40
CA TYR A 104 23.60 -29.72 23.50
C TYR A 104 24.01 -30.32 24.83
N GLU A 105 24.59 -29.52 25.70
CA GLU A 105 25.17 -30.04 26.97
C GLU A 105 24.14 -30.61 27.93
N ASN A 106 22.89 -30.13 27.84
CA ASN A 106 21.76 -30.59 28.69
C ASN A 106 20.64 -31.17 27.86
N SER A 107 20.90 -32.23 27.10
CA SER A 107 19.96 -32.87 26.17
C SER A 107 18.66 -33.34 26.83
N ALA A 108 18.69 -33.77 28.09
CA ALA A 108 17.52 -34.29 28.81
C ALA A 108 16.43 -33.19 29.03
N LEU A 109 16.81 -31.94 29.32
CA LEU A 109 15.88 -30.83 29.48
C LEU A 109 15.23 -30.45 28.15
N MET A 110 16.05 -30.39 27.09
CA MET A 110 15.61 -30.12 25.73
C MET A 110 14.60 -31.18 25.26
N GLU A 111 14.94 -32.45 25.37
CA GLU A 111 14.08 -33.58 24.99
C GLU A 111 12.75 -33.59 25.75
N GLN A 112 12.78 -33.25 27.05
CA GLN A 112 11.58 -33.15 27.86
C GLN A 112 10.63 -32.02 27.41
N GLN A 113 11.17 -30.88 27.00
CA GLN A 113 10.36 -29.76 26.48
C GLN A 113 9.80 -30.09 25.11
N LEU A 114 10.62 -30.57 24.19
CA LEU A 114 10.21 -30.94 22.84
C LEU A 114 9.18 -32.06 22.82
N ALA A 115 9.30 -33.06 23.71
CA ALA A 115 8.31 -34.14 23.84
C ALA A 115 6.92 -33.65 24.29
N LYS A 116 6.87 -32.50 25.00
CA LYS A 116 5.63 -31.81 25.40
C LYS A 116 5.09 -30.87 24.31
N GLY A 117 5.69 -30.85 23.12
CA GLY A 117 5.33 -29.95 22.02
C GLY A 117 5.69 -28.48 22.27
N ARG A 118 6.60 -28.19 23.17
CA ARG A 118 7.07 -26.83 23.46
C ARG A 118 8.36 -26.52 22.70
N GLU A 119 8.50 -25.32 22.24
CA GLU A 119 9.71 -24.83 21.63
C GLU A 119 10.86 -24.80 22.64
N PHE A 120 12.08 -24.96 22.14
CA PHE A 120 13.29 -24.88 22.93
C PHE A 120 14.25 -23.90 22.26
N GLU A 121 14.93 -23.08 23.05
CA GLU A 121 15.98 -22.16 22.59
C GLU A 121 17.22 -22.30 23.47
N GLY A 122 18.40 -22.39 22.85
CA GLY A 122 19.66 -22.52 23.56
C GLY A 122 20.87 -22.60 22.64
N ASN A 123 22.05 -22.49 23.23
CA ASN A 123 23.30 -22.58 22.48
C ASN A 123 23.65 -24.02 22.13
N MET A 124 23.79 -24.30 20.85
CA MET A 124 24.18 -25.61 20.31
C MET A 124 25.62 -25.60 19.86
N ASN A 125 26.35 -26.63 20.19
CA ASN A 125 27.70 -26.89 19.70
C ASN A 125 27.62 -27.67 18.39
N CYS A 126 28.04 -27.05 17.29
CA CYS A 126 28.03 -27.67 15.97
C CYS A 126 29.43 -28.03 15.52
N LYS A 127 29.64 -29.27 15.08
CA LYS A 127 30.91 -29.77 14.56
C LYS A 127 30.97 -29.58 13.05
N ARG A 128 31.94 -28.79 12.58
CA ARG A 128 32.24 -28.65 11.16
C ARG A 128 32.98 -29.87 10.60
N LYS A 129 32.94 -30.07 9.29
CA LYS A 129 33.63 -31.16 8.58
C LYS A 129 35.14 -31.11 8.79
N ASN A 130 35.71 -29.98 9.05
CA ASN A 130 37.14 -29.78 9.41
C ASN A 130 37.44 -30.05 10.89
N ASN A 131 36.52 -30.66 11.65
CA ASN A 131 36.55 -30.90 13.09
C ASN A 131 36.55 -29.67 14.00
N GLN A 132 36.38 -28.45 13.46
CA GLN A 132 36.21 -27.24 14.25
C GLN A 132 34.82 -27.25 14.92
N MET A 133 34.77 -26.88 16.21
CA MET A 133 33.53 -26.68 16.93
C MET A 133 33.12 -25.20 16.86
N ILE A 134 31.85 -24.97 16.62
CA ILE A 134 31.23 -23.64 16.68
C ILE A 134 30.01 -23.69 17.56
N THR A 135 29.80 -22.68 18.38
CA THR A 135 28.62 -22.58 19.23
C THR A 135 27.66 -21.53 18.62
N ILE A 136 26.42 -21.91 18.38
CA ILE A 136 25.43 -21.08 17.73
C ILE A 136 24.12 -21.16 18.53
N ASN A 137 23.46 -20.03 18.75
CA ASN A 137 22.10 -20.02 19.33
C ASN A 137 21.13 -20.71 18.35
N CYS A 138 20.33 -21.64 18.85
CA CYS A 138 19.40 -22.42 18.05
C CYS A 138 18.04 -22.45 18.72
N ARG A 139 17.00 -22.16 17.93
CA ARG A 139 15.60 -22.37 18.30
C ARG A 139 15.08 -23.62 17.63
N ILE A 140 14.51 -24.54 18.43
CA ILE A 140 13.95 -25.81 17.95
C ILE A 140 12.43 -25.74 18.08
N ILE A 141 11.73 -25.91 16.95
CA ILE A 141 10.29 -25.80 16.85
C ILE A 141 9.74 -27.20 16.56
N PRO A 142 8.97 -27.82 17.48
CA PRO A 142 8.33 -29.11 17.23
C PRO A 142 7.12 -28.93 16.29
N PHE A 143 7.04 -29.76 15.25
CA PHE A 143 5.94 -29.79 14.30
C PHE A 143 5.14 -31.05 14.42
N CYS A 144 3.82 -30.97 14.58
CA CYS A 144 2.91 -32.10 14.76
C CYS A 144 2.01 -32.28 13.53
N ILE A 145 2.11 -33.37 12.82
CA ILE A 145 1.15 -33.76 11.76
C ILE A 145 -0.15 -34.26 12.40
N THR A 146 -0.07 -34.92 13.56
CA THR A 146 -1.22 -35.41 14.33
C THR A 146 -1.15 -34.89 15.76
N LEU A 147 -2.31 -34.59 16.36
CA LEU A 147 -2.46 -33.83 17.63
C LEU A 147 -1.79 -34.44 18.89
N LYS A 148 -1.03 -35.54 18.81
CA LYS A 148 -0.55 -36.24 20.00
C LYS A 148 0.96 -36.28 20.22
N LYS A 149 1.79 -36.19 19.21
CA LYS A 149 3.27 -36.17 19.35
C LYS A 149 3.91 -35.41 18.18
N PRO A 150 5.02 -34.67 18.43
CA PRO A 150 5.82 -34.10 17.36
C PRO A 150 6.31 -35.16 16.39
N SER A 151 6.10 -34.92 15.10
CA SER A 151 6.55 -35.81 14.01
C SER A 151 7.87 -35.31 13.40
N HIS A 152 8.15 -34.02 13.53
CA HIS A 152 9.35 -33.37 13.01
C HIS A 152 9.82 -32.27 13.96
N TYR A 153 11.09 -31.90 13.83
CA TYR A 153 11.70 -30.79 14.53
C TYR A 153 12.39 -29.86 13.53
N ILE A 154 12.11 -28.57 13.64
CA ILE A 154 12.73 -27.52 12.82
C ILE A 154 13.74 -26.79 13.68
N TYR A 155 15.00 -26.85 13.29
CA TYR A 155 16.12 -26.16 13.94
C TYR A 155 16.45 -24.89 13.16
N VAL A 156 16.38 -23.74 13.79
CA VAL A 156 16.74 -22.45 13.21
C VAL A 156 17.91 -21.89 14.04
N TYR A 157 19.05 -21.68 13.40
CA TYR A 157 20.27 -21.22 14.07
C TYR A 157 20.51 -19.76 13.70
N ASP A 158 20.68 -18.91 14.71
CA ASP A 158 21.06 -17.50 14.53
C ASP A 158 22.50 -17.39 14.09
N THR A 159 22.71 -17.07 12.81
CA THR A 159 24.05 -16.94 12.20
C THR A 159 24.57 -15.51 12.17
N THR A 160 23.86 -14.54 12.71
CA THR A 160 24.20 -13.11 12.66
C THR A 160 25.55 -12.78 13.28
N TYR A 161 25.98 -13.56 14.28
CA TYR A 161 27.26 -13.35 14.99
C TYR A 161 28.48 -14.07 14.37
N LEU A 162 28.28 -14.87 13.34
CA LEU A 162 29.39 -15.67 12.74
C LEU A 162 30.09 -14.96 11.59
N SER A 163 29.57 -13.84 11.11
CA SER A 163 30.17 -13.06 10.03
C SER A 163 31.28 -12.11 10.47
N GLU A 164 31.51 -11.91 11.78
CA GLU A 164 32.45 -10.91 12.31
C GLU A 164 33.77 -11.45 12.86
N ASN A 165 34.02 -12.77 12.90
CA ASN A 165 35.23 -13.31 13.49
C ASN A 165 36.03 -14.27 12.56
N SER A 166 36.82 -13.69 11.68
CA SER A 166 37.97 -14.39 11.07
C SER A 166 39.29 -13.68 11.39
N ALA A 167 39.72 -13.74 12.66
CA ALA A 167 41.12 -13.53 13.06
C ALA A 167 41.36 -14.20 14.43
N PRO A 168 42.52 -14.86 14.68
CA PRO A 168 42.77 -15.61 15.88
C PRO A 168 43.25 -14.72 17.03
N ILE A 169 42.62 -14.83 18.22
CA ILE A 169 43.09 -14.21 19.45
C ILE A 169 43.39 -15.29 20.47
N SER A 170 44.62 -15.29 20.94
CA SER A 170 45.14 -16.02 22.11
C SER A 170 44.71 -15.36 23.42
N PRO A 171 44.68 -16.10 24.57
CA PRO A 171 43.95 -15.69 25.74
C PRO A 171 44.78 -14.93 26.77
N ALA A 172 44.17 -13.95 27.48
CA ALA A 172 44.52 -13.68 28.89
C ALA A 172 43.59 -12.67 29.58
N SER A 173 43.00 -13.14 30.69
CA SER A 173 42.74 -12.47 31.98
C SER A 173 41.68 -11.37 32.10
N SER A 174 40.66 -11.76 32.85
CA SER A 174 39.75 -10.90 33.66
C SER A 174 40.52 -10.29 34.89
N PRO A 175 39.97 -9.45 35.80
CA PRO A 175 38.60 -8.98 35.98
C PRO A 175 38.41 -7.54 36.52
N LEU A 176 37.16 -7.15 36.82
CA LEU A 176 36.66 -6.27 37.89
C LEU A 176 35.96 -4.96 37.51
N HIS A 177 34.69 -4.96 37.85
CA HIS A 177 33.77 -3.86 38.13
C HIS A 177 34.18 -2.96 39.31
N PRO A 178 33.40 -1.94 39.73
CA PRO A 178 32.48 -0.92 39.20
C PRO A 178 32.72 0.48 39.86
N PRO A 179 31.85 1.40 40.22
CA PRO A 179 30.56 1.87 39.76
C PRO A 179 30.34 3.41 39.75
N LEU A 180 29.15 3.82 39.26
CA LEU A 180 28.26 4.92 39.68
C LEU A 180 28.78 6.28 40.18
N LYS A 181 28.24 7.39 39.65
CA LYS A 181 27.42 8.44 40.31
C LYS A 181 27.29 9.66 39.43
N THR A 182 26.06 9.98 39.06
CA THR A 182 25.13 11.07 39.54
C THR A 182 25.68 12.48 39.62
N SER A 183 24.93 13.37 39.04
CA SER A 183 24.33 14.61 39.57
C SER A 183 24.58 15.82 38.69
N ILE A 184 23.53 16.47 38.23
CA ILE A 184 22.64 17.49 38.76
C ILE A 184 23.04 18.91 38.31
N LEU A 185 22.01 19.59 37.72
CA LEU A 185 21.67 21.03 37.80
C LEU A 185 22.67 22.02 37.17
N SER A 186 22.28 23.10 36.51
CA SER A 186 21.13 23.99 36.68
C SER A 186 21.18 25.14 35.69
N ASN A 187 19.98 25.61 35.27
CA ASN A 187 19.55 27.01 35.18
C ASN A 187 20.46 28.10 34.56
N ALA A 188 20.01 28.87 33.60
CA ALA A 188 19.20 30.06 33.78
C ALA A 188 19.20 30.97 32.52
N ARG A 189 18.02 31.33 32.10
CA ARG A 189 17.39 32.65 31.93
C ARG A 189 18.04 33.77 31.11
N LYS A 190 17.17 34.26 30.21
CA LYS A 190 16.90 35.70 29.82
C LYS A 190 17.88 36.27 28.79
N SER A 191 17.46 37.10 27.83
CA SER A 191 16.22 37.82 27.52
C SER A 191 16.40 38.52 26.16
N SER A 192 15.26 38.77 25.46
CA SER A 192 14.89 39.94 24.65
C SER A 192 15.92 40.50 23.67
N ASP A 193 15.63 40.72 22.44
CA ASP A 193 14.75 41.65 21.76
C ASP A 193 14.99 41.64 20.24
N VAL A 194 13.90 41.51 19.52
CA VAL A 194 13.29 42.41 18.50
C VAL A 194 14.02 42.70 17.18
N ARG A 195 13.29 42.28 16.15
CA ARG A 195 13.01 42.90 14.84
C ARG A 195 13.81 42.51 13.59
N SER A 196 12.96 42.11 12.67
CA SER A 196 12.99 42.24 11.19
C SER A 196 13.88 41.25 10.43
N GLY A 197 13.20 40.36 9.75
CA GLY A 197 13.73 39.45 8.72
C GLY A 197 12.66 38.42 8.34
N VAL A 198 11.55 38.95 7.76
CA VAL A 198 10.46 38.07 7.27
C VAL A 198 10.85 37.65 5.87
N SER A 199 11.16 36.39 5.68
CA SER A 199 10.83 35.53 4.55
C SER A 199 11.66 34.24 4.38
N GLU A 200 12.85 34.11 4.99
CA GLU A 200 13.72 32.93 4.78
C GLU A 200 13.63 31.83 5.86
N GLY A 201 12.96 32.08 6.96
CA GLY A 201 12.85 31.13 8.09
C GLY A 201 11.78 30.05 7.93
N ARG A 202 10.87 30.17 6.96
CA ARG A 202 9.69 29.28 6.87
C ARG A 202 9.94 27.94 6.17
N ARG A 203 10.90 27.86 5.24
CA ARG A 203 11.21 26.59 4.52
C ARG A 203 11.98 25.58 5.38
N ARG A 204 12.71 26.00 6.41
CA ARG A 204 13.40 25.10 7.36
C ARG A 204 12.48 24.47 8.42
N SER A 205 11.30 25.03 8.62
CA SER A 205 10.38 24.57 9.68
C SER A 205 9.62 23.30 9.33
N SER A 206 9.38 22.98 8.05
CA SER A 206 8.64 21.79 7.62
C SER A 206 9.43 20.50 7.84
N LEU A 207 10.72 20.49 7.48
CA LEU A 207 11.60 19.33 7.73
C LEU A 207 11.88 19.10 9.23
N GLN A 208 11.92 20.18 10.04
CA GLN A 208 12.06 20.06 11.50
C GLN A 208 10.78 19.57 12.17
N LYS A 209 9.59 19.86 11.62
CA LYS A 209 8.31 19.34 12.15
C LYS A 209 8.12 17.84 11.97
N LEU A 210 8.75 17.24 10.95
CA LEU A 210 8.76 15.78 10.78
C LEU A 210 9.40 15.04 11.96
N HIS A 211 10.39 15.66 12.62
CA HIS A 211 10.98 15.11 13.84
C HIS A 211 10.05 15.21 15.07
N THR A 212 8.97 15.97 14.98
CA THR A 212 7.99 16.13 16.06
C THR A 212 6.71 15.35 15.84
N LEU A 213 6.53 14.73 14.65
CA LEU A 213 5.41 13.83 14.39
C LEU A 213 5.58 12.53 15.18
N GLN A 214 4.59 12.28 16.02
CA GLN A 214 4.51 11.08 16.86
C GLN A 214 4.26 9.79 16.06
N LEU A 215 4.09 9.89 14.74
CA LEU A 215 3.86 8.81 13.77
C LEU A 215 5.10 8.52 12.91
N GLU A 216 6.29 8.84 13.38
CA GLU A 216 7.53 8.51 12.68
C GLU A 216 7.70 6.99 12.61
N ALA A 217 7.77 6.44 11.40
CA ALA A 217 8.14 5.04 11.20
C ALA A 217 9.52 4.80 11.84
N PRO A 218 9.73 3.72 12.62
CA PRO A 218 11.00 3.46 13.30
C PRO A 218 12.21 3.52 12.36
N ILE A 219 12.02 3.11 11.10
CA ILE A 219 13.05 3.12 10.07
C ILE A 219 13.47 4.54 9.67
N THR A 220 12.54 5.49 9.60
CA THR A 220 12.85 6.91 9.30
C THR A 220 13.76 7.48 10.39
N LYS A 221 13.48 7.15 11.65
CA LYS A 221 14.33 7.56 12.78
C LYS A 221 15.74 6.94 12.69
N VAL A 222 15.84 5.67 12.30
CA VAL A 222 17.12 5.01 12.09
C VAL A 222 17.89 5.67 10.95
N ILE A 223 17.26 5.95 9.82
CA ILE A 223 17.87 6.66 8.69
C ILE A 223 18.36 8.05 9.12
N THR A 224 17.57 8.79 9.88
CA THR A 224 17.98 10.12 10.39
C THR A 224 19.17 10.04 11.32
N LEU A 225 19.19 9.05 12.24
CA LEU A 225 20.33 8.84 13.13
C LEU A 225 21.60 8.46 12.36
N LEU A 226 21.47 7.61 11.37
CA LEU A 226 22.59 7.21 10.52
C LEU A 226 23.08 8.37 9.65
N SER A 227 22.18 9.18 9.07
CA SER A 227 22.54 10.38 8.30
C SER A 227 23.29 11.42 9.16
N ASN A 228 22.88 11.59 10.42
CA ASN A 228 23.61 12.45 11.35
C ASN A 228 25.00 11.86 11.68
N ALA A 229 25.11 10.53 11.84
CA ALA A 229 26.39 9.88 12.09
C ALA A 229 27.36 9.98 10.89
N VAL A 230 26.85 10.00 9.65
CA VAL A 230 27.68 10.28 8.45
C VAL A 230 28.28 11.69 8.52
N THR A 231 27.48 12.69 8.93
CA THR A 231 27.97 14.07 9.02
C THR A 231 28.99 14.28 10.15
N ASP A 232 28.91 13.46 11.19
CA ASP A 232 29.79 13.57 12.37
C ASP A 232 31.07 12.72 12.25
N THR A 233 31.13 11.79 11.27
CA THR A 233 32.30 10.92 11.13
C THR A 233 33.38 11.55 10.25
N THR A 234 34.64 11.48 10.73
CA THR A 234 35.80 11.95 9.98
C THR A 234 36.48 10.84 9.16
N ASN A 235 36.01 9.60 9.30
CA ASN A 235 36.53 8.45 8.57
C ASN A 235 35.74 8.18 7.30
N PRO A 236 36.33 8.36 6.10
CA PRO A 236 35.60 8.20 4.83
C PRO A 236 35.15 6.76 4.57
N GLU A 237 35.81 5.76 5.10
CA GLU A 237 35.44 4.35 4.95
C GLU A 237 34.18 4.03 5.80
N THR A 238 34.14 4.56 7.01
CA THR A 238 32.98 4.45 7.90
C THR A 238 31.77 5.21 7.31
N ALA A 239 31.99 6.41 6.76
CA ALA A 239 30.93 7.16 6.09
C ALA A 239 30.31 6.37 4.94
N ALA A 240 31.13 5.79 4.06
CA ALA A 240 30.67 4.96 2.94
C ALA A 240 29.90 3.70 3.37
N GLN A 241 30.29 3.09 4.50
CA GLN A 241 29.57 1.94 5.06
C GLN A 241 28.19 2.33 5.62
N ILE A 242 28.11 3.49 6.28
CA ILE A 242 26.83 4.00 6.81
C ILE A 242 25.92 4.42 5.66
N ASP A 243 26.43 5.09 4.62
CA ASP A 243 25.65 5.43 3.42
C ASP A 243 25.09 4.18 2.74
N LYS A 244 25.89 3.13 2.62
CA LYS A 244 25.42 1.84 2.10
C LYS A 244 24.32 1.22 2.97
N ALA A 245 24.41 1.35 4.30
CA ALA A 245 23.37 0.90 5.21
C ALA A 245 22.09 1.72 5.04
N ILE A 246 22.20 3.03 4.87
CA ILE A 246 21.08 3.93 4.57
C ILE A 246 20.40 3.52 3.26
N ASP A 247 21.17 3.24 2.21
CA ASP A 247 20.62 2.81 0.92
C ASP A 247 19.87 1.48 1.02
N ILE A 248 20.40 0.52 1.77
CA ILE A 248 19.71 -0.76 2.02
C ILE A 248 18.40 -0.52 2.77
N LEU A 249 18.39 0.37 3.77
CA LEU A 249 17.18 0.70 4.53
C LEU A 249 16.13 1.43 3.69
N LYS A 250 16.56 2.27 2.74
CA LYS A 250 15.65 2.97 1.81
C LYS A 250 14.99 2.05 0.80
N THR A 251 15.65 0.98 0.41
CA THR A 251 15.19 0.06 -0.66
C THR A 251 14.43 -1.16 -0.15
N THR A 252 14.39 -1.40 1.17
CA THR A 252 13.76 -2.60 1.76
C THR A 252 12.37 -2.27 2.31
N GLU A 253 11.42 -3.22 2.27
CA GLU A 253 10.04 -3.07 2.81
C GLU A 253 9.99 -3.05 4.36
N LEU A 254 10.82 -2.22 4.99
CA LEU A 254 10.89 -2.10 6.46
C LEU A 254 10.03 -0.93 7.01
N TYR A 255 9.19 -0.34 6.18
CA TYR A 255 8.42 0.87 6.52
C TYR A 255 7.03 0.57 7.08
N VAL A 256 6.88 -0.44 7.93
CA VAL A 256 5.61 -0.64 8.61
C VAL A 256 5.51 0.36 9.77
N PRO A 257 4.60 1.35 9.72
CA PRO A 257 4.40 2.25 10.84
C PRO A 257 3.86 1.46 12.04
N HIS A 258 4.63 1.38 13.10
CA HIS A 258 4.11 0.94 14.39
C HIS A 258 3.60 2.19 15.12
N LEU A 259 2.31 2.20 15.44
CA LEU A 259 1.75 3.17 16.38
C LEU A 259 2.48 3.00 17.72
N LYS A 260 3.41 3.90 18.03
CA LYS A 260 4.04 3.92 19.35
C LYS A 260 3.01 4.34 20.39
N GLU A 261 3.03 3.66 21.52
CA GLU A 261 2.28 4.01 22.74
C GLU A 261 2.76 5.35 23.34
N ASP A 262 2.70 6.44 22.60
CA ASP A 262 3.03 7.76 23.13
C ASP A 262 1.77 8.43 23.67
N ARG A 263 1.81 8.78 24.95
CA ARG A 263 0.68 9.26 25.77
C ARG A 263 -0.07 10.49 25.21
N ALA A 264 0.50 11.23 24.27
CA ALA A 264 -0.12 12.44 23.71
C ALA A 264 -1.16 12.14 22.63
N MET A 265 -1.02 11.04 21.86
CA MET A 265 -1.98 10.63 20.84
C MET A 265 -3.26 10.04 21.43
N TYR A 266 -3.17 9.40 22.62
CA TYR A 266 -4.34 8.90 23.35
C TYR A 266 -5.23 10.01 23.95
N SER A 267 -4.82 11.28 23.86
CA SER A 267 -5.63 12.40 24.33
C SER A 267 -6.67 12.87 23.31
N ASP A 268 -6.54 12.47 22.03
CA ASP A 268 -7.52 12.78 20.96
C ASP A 268 -8.10 11.48 20.37
N PRO A 269 -9.31 11.08 20.79
CA PRO A 269 -9.98 9.88 20.30
C PRO A 269 -10.22 9.92 18.79
N VAL A 270 -10.47 11.10 18.22
CA VAL A 270 -10.76 11.29 16.78
C VAL A 270 -9.53 10.96 15.95
N ALA A 271 -8.36 11.44 16.38
CA ALA A 271 -7.09 11.14 15.72
C ALA A 271 -6.74 9.65 15.77
N THR A 272 -6.90 9.03 16.94
CA THR A 272 -6.62 7.60 17.15
C THR A 272 -7.52 6.72 16.27
N ASP A 273 -8.82 7.02 16.23
CA ASP A 273 -9.79 6.26 15.43
C ASP A 273 -9.56 6.45 13.93
N LEU A 274 -9.27 7.68 13.47
CA LEU A 274 -9.01 7.98 12.07
C LEU A 274 -7.75 7.29 11.55
N VAL A 275 -6.64 7.49 12.26
CA VAL A 275 -5.35 6.90 11.91
C VAL A 275 -5.41 5.37 12.00
N GLY A 276 -6.02 4.85 13.06
CA GLY A 276 -6.21 3.42 13.25
C GLY A 276 -7.03 2.78 12.13
N ALA A 277 -8.12 3.42 11.71
CA ALA A 277 -9.00 2.89 10.68
C ALA A 277 -8.40 2.97 9.26
N LEU A 278 -7.70 4.06 8.94
CA LEU A 278 -7.08 4.23 7.61
C LEU A 278 -5.80 3.41 7.42
N LEU A 279 -5.08 3.12 8.51
CA LEU A 279 -3.78 2.47 8.45
C LEU A 279 -3.78 1.03 8.99
N ALA A 280 -4.89 0.54 9.54
CA ALA A 280 -4.99 -0.83 10.01
C ALA A 280 -4.84 -1.82 8.86
N SER A 281 -3.74 -2.57 8.87
CA SER A 281 -3.60 -3.71 7.98
C SER A 281 -4.57 -4.82 8.39
N PRO A 282 -5.26 -5.49 7.45
CA PRO A 282 -6.14 -6.62 7.76
C PRO A 282 -5.48 -7.74 8.56
N ARG A 283 -4.15 -7.87 8.51
CA ARG A 283 -3.37 -8.86 9.27
C ARG A 283 -3.41 -8.64 10.79
N THR A 284 -3.46 -7.38 11.25
CA THR A 284 -3.52 -7.08 12.71
C THR A 284 -4.89 -7.42 13.31
N ALA A 285 -5.94 -7.47 12.52
CA ALA A 285 -7.29 -7.85 12.94
C ALA A 285 -7.45 -9.37 13.22
N TRP A 286 -6.56 -10.23 12.69
CA TRP A 286 -6.63 -11.69 12.92
C TRP A 286 -6.22 -12.10 14.34
N GLU A 287 -5.35 -11.37 14.98
CA GLU A 287 -4.92 -11.66 16.35
C GLU A 287 -6.02 -11.37 17.39
N SER A 288 -6.90 -10.42 17.09
CA SER A 288 -8.03 -10.03 17.96
C SER A 288 -9.25 -10.98 17.87
N ARG A 289 -9.34 -11.85 16.86
CA ARG A 289 -10.55 -12.66 16.54
C ARG A 289 -10.67 -14.00 17.26
N ARG A 290 -9.85 -14.31 18.26
CA ARG A 290 -9.92 -15.62 18.94
C ARG A 290 -11.10 -15.81 19.90
N SER A 291 -12.09 -14.93 19.92
CA SER A 291 -13.18 -15.01 20.91
C SER A 291 -14.60 -14.74 20.44
N SER A 292 -14.97 -14.95 19.18
CA SER A 292 -16.41 -15.02 18.86
C SER A 292 -16.69 -15.90 17.66
N SER A 293 -17.23 -17.09 17.94
CA SER A 293 -17.86 -17.97 16.96
C SER A 293 -19.32 -17.55 16.81
N ASP A 294 -19.68 -16.86 15.74
CA ASP A 294 -21.04 -16.86 15.20
C ASP A 294 -21.00 -16.57 13.71
N SER A 295 -21.43 -17.57 12.94
CA SER A 295 -21.53 -17.54 11.50
C SER A 295 -22.73 -16.69 11.07
N ALA A 296 -22.46 -15.45 10.62
CA ALA A 296 -23.46 -14.64 9.94
C ALA A 296 -23.65 -15.10 8.48
N ARG A 297 -24.89 -15.35 8.10
CA ARG A 297 -25.31 -15.80 6.77
C ARG A 297 -25.03 -14.69 5.74
N LEU A 298 -24.24 -15.04 4.71
CA LEU A 298 -24.01 -14.21 3.53
C LEU A 298 -25.34 -13.89 2.83
N SER A 299 -25.63 -12.59 2.66
CA SER A 299 -26.59 -12.13 1.67
C SER A 299 -25.93 -12.19 0.29
N THR A 300 -26.61 -12.86 -0.63
CA THR A 300 -26.19 -13.09 -2.01
C THR A 300 -26.08 -11.76 -2.75
N ILE A 301 -24.86 -11.29 -3.01
CA ILE A 301 -24.62 -10.20 -3.96
C ILE A 301 -24.90 -10.76 -5.35
N LYS A 302 -25.93 -10.23 -6.00
CA LYS A 302 -26.30 -10.59 -7.36
C LYS A 302 -25.11 -10.40 -8.28
N ALA A 303 -24.80 -11.44 -9.05
CA ALA A 303 -23.86 -11.34 -10.16
C ALA A 303 -24.31 -10.21 -11.08
N ILE A 304 -23.46 -9.21 -11.26
CA ILE A 304 -23.71 -8.12 -12.22
C ILE A 304 -23.63 -8.75 -13.61
N ALA A 305 -24.80 -8.97 -14.20
CA ALA A 305 -24.90 -9.29 -15.62
C ALA A 305 -24.62 -7.99 -16.38
N TYR A 306 -23.46 -7.90 -17.00
CA TYR A 306 -23.10 -6.77 -17.85
C TYR A 306 -24.06 -6.73 -19.05
N PRO A 307 -24.77 -5.62 -19.29
CA PRO A 307 -25.61 -5.50 -20.47
C PRO A 307 -24.73 -5.44 -21.70
N ALA A 308 -24.82 -6.44 -22.57
CA ALA A 308 -24.06 -6.58 -23.81
C ALA A 308 -24.33 -5.47 -24.85
N ASN A 309 -25.10 -4.44 -24.54
CA ASN A 309 -25.57 -3.44 -25.51
C ASN A 309 -25.78 -2.04 -24.91
N SER A 310 -24.81 -1.48 -24.16
CA SER A 310 -24.85 -0.03 -23.94
C SER A 310 -23.97 0.69 -24.97
N ARG A 311 -24.40 0.73 -26.21
CA ARG A 311 -23.87 1.67 -27.22
C ARG A 311 -24.32 3.07 -26.83
N VAL A 312 -23.56 3.74 -26.00
CA VAL A 312 -23.74 5.16 -25.72
C VAL A 312 -23.28 5.93 -26.94
N GLN A 313 -24.20 6.37 -27.78
CA GLN A 313 -23.91 7.33 -28.86
C GLN A 313 -23.79 8.72 -28.22
N VAL A 314 -22.56 9.17 -27.96
CA VAL A 314 -22.32 10.59 -27.73
C VAL A 314 -22.26 11.24 -29.11
N LYS A 315 -23.35 11.89 -29.50
CA LYS A 315 -23.42 12.72 -30.71
C LYS A 315 -22.40 13.87 -30.54
N ASN A 316 -21.80 14.27 -31.67
CA ASN A 316 -20.83 15.35 -31.80
C ASN A 316 -20.88 16.39 -30.68
N PHE A 317 -19.76 16.55 -29.95
CA PHE A 317 -19.59 17.34 -28.77
C PHE A 317 -19.86 18.85 -29.03
N ARG A 318 -21.14 19.25 -29.05
CA ARG A 318 -21.60 20.63 -28.97
C ARG A 318 -22.57 20.68 -27.80
N GLY A 319 -22.00 20.78 -26.60
CA GLY A 319 -22.76 21.03 -25.37
C GLY A 319 -23.19 22.51 -25.26
N PRO A 320 -23.94 22.86 -24.22
CA PRO A 320 -24.19 24.26 -23.87
C PRO A 320 -22.87 25.01 -23.74
N GLN A 321 -22.84 26.31 -24.08
CA GLN A 321 -21.64 27.15 -23.99
C GLN A 321 -20.98 27.06 -22.61
N GLU A 322 -21.78 27.04 -21.57
CA GLU A 322 -21.31 26.91 -20.18
C GLU A 322 -20.51 25.63 -19.90
N LEU A 323 -20.89 24.51 -20.56
CA LEU A 323 -20.12 23.26 -20.47
C LEU A 323 -18.76 23.39 -21.18
N MET A 324 -18.74 24.04 -22.34
CA MET A 324 -17.50 24.29 -23.06
C MET A 324 -16.57 25.21 -22.27
N ASP A 325 -17.10 26.29 -21.69
CA ASP A 325 -16.35 27.23 -20.88
C ASP A 325 -15.69 26.58 -19.65
N ILE A 326 -16.38 25.62 -19.02
CA ILE A 326 -15.79 24.83 -17.91
C ILE A 326 -14.67 23.92 -18.41
N LEU A 327 -14.90 23.21 -19.52
CA LEU A 327 -13.92 22.25 -20.04
C LEU A 327 -12.66 22.94 -20.59
N ASP A 328 -12.78 24.18 -21.12
CA ASP A 328 -11.65 24.99 -21.54
C ASP A 328 -10.69 25.33 -20.38
N ASN A 329 -11.21 25.36 -19.14
CA ASN A 329 -10.44 25.58 -17.92
C ASN A 329 -10.12 24.27 -17.17
N SER A 330 -10.09 23.14 -17.87
CA SER A 330 -9.92 21.80 -17.29
C SER A 330 -8.62 21.58 -16.52
N LEU A 331 -7.60 22.42 -16.70
CA LEU A 331 -6.32 22.33 -15.98
C LEU A 331 -6.19 23.37 -14.84
N ASP A 332 -7.20 24.19 -14.60
CA ASP A 332 -7.18 25.14 -13.48
C ASP A 332 -7.42 24.42 -12.15
N TRP A 333 -6.66 24.80 -11.10
CA TRP A 333 -6.84 24.19 -9.77
C TRP A 333 -8.20 24.51 -9.15
N ASN A 334 -8.79 25.65 -9.56
CA ASN A 334 -10.13 26.10 -9.15
C ASN A 334 -11.26 25.46 -9.95
N PHE A 335 -11.00 24.33 -10.61
CA PHE A 335 -11.95 23.65 -11.45
C PHE A 335 -13.24 23.27 -10.70
N GLU A 336 -14.41 23.62 -11.28
CA GLU A 336 -15.72 23.41 -10.66
C GLU A 336 -16.30 22.03 -10.97
N ILE A 337 -15.75 20.98 -10.39
CA ILE A 337 -16.11 19.58 -10.68
C ILE A 337 -17.61 19.29 -10.45
N PHE A 338 -18.21 19.85 -9.40
CA PHE A 338 -19.63 19.63 -9.10
C PHE A 338 -20.57 20.38 -10.07
N LYS A 339 -20.13 21.51 -10.61
CA LYS A 339 -20.84 22.17 -11.69
C LYS A 339 -20.78 21.35 -12.97
N LEU A 340 -19.63 20.75 -13.27
CA LEU A 340 -19.48 19.80 -14.37
C LEU A 340 -20.39 18.58 -14.18
N GLU A 341 -20.44 18.00 -12.98
CA GLU A 341 -21.33 16.88 -12.65
C GLU A 341 -22.78 17.18 -13.01
N VAL A 342 -23.27 18.38 -12.67
CA VAL A 342 -24.63 18.82 -12.98
C VAL A 342 -24.82 19.02 -14.48
N LEU A 343 -23.93 19.73 -15.16
CA LEU A 343 -24.03 20.04 -16.59
C LEU A 343 -23.93 18.81 -17.48
N THR A 344 -23.26 17.77 -17.00
CA THR A 344 -23.08 16.50 -17.73
C THR A 344 -24.09 15.42 -17.32
N GLU A 345 -25.08 15.77 -16.51
CA GLU A 345 -26.08 14.81 -16.00
C GLU A 345 -25.40 13.61 -15.32
N LYS A 346 -24.45 13.87 -14.40
CA LYS A 346 -23.63 12.90 -13.66
C LYS A 346 -22.70 12.05 -14.55
N ARG A 347 -22.20 12.63 -15.63
CA ARG A 347 -21.22 11.99 -16.52
C ARG A 347 -19.89 12.77 -16.64
N PRO A 348 -19.32 13.28 -15.55
CA PRO A 348 -18.18 14.17 -15.60
C PRO A 348 -16.91 13.47 -16.13
N LEU A 349 -16.73 12.17 -15.86
CA LEU A 349 -15.52 11.44 -16.25
C LEU A 349 -15.42 11.27 -17.78
N VAL A 350 -16.52 11.04 -18.49
CA VAL A 350 -16.48 10.95 -19.95
C VAL A 350 -16.11 12.30 -20.57
N PHE A 351 -16.76 13.39 -20.13
CA PHE A 351 -16.55 14.71 -20.74
C PHE A 351 -15.19 15.29 -20.41
N LEU A 352 -14.83 15.32 -19.13
CA LEU A 352 -13.54 15.81 -18.68
C LEU A 352 -12.40 14.89 -19.15
N GLY A 353 -12.62 13.58 -19.08
CA GLY A 353 -11.64 12.59 -19.51
C GLY A 353 -11.28 12.72 -20.99
N LEU A 354 -12.26 12.90 -21.87
CA LEU A 354 -11.99 13.15 -23.29
C LEU A 354 -11.20 14.43 -23.50
N THR A 355 -11.56 15.52 -22.81
CA THR A 355 -10.86 16.80 -22.89
C THR A 355 -9.40 16.65 -22.47
N ILE A 356 -9.15 16.10 -21.28
CA ILE A 356 -7.80 15.93 -20.74
C ILE A 356 -6.99 14.94 -21.57
N MET A 357 -7.55 13.78 -21.92
CA MET A 357 -6.83 12.76 -22.70
C MET A 357 -6.47 13.25 -24.10
N ASN A 358 -7.27 14.13 -24.70
CA ASN A 358 -6.93 14.79 -25.96
C ASN A 358 -5.83 15.85 -25.79
N LEU A 359 -5.84 16.63 -24.70
CA LEU A 359 -4.76 17.57 -24.37
C LEU A 359 -3.41 16.86 -24.21
N TYR A 360 -3.39 15.68 -23.62
CA TYR A 360 -2.21 14.83 -23.45
C TYR A 360 -1.95 13.87 -24.60
N GLN A 361 -2.64 14.05 -25.75
CA GLN A 361 -2.47 13.27 -26.96
C GLN A 361 -2.54 11.74 -26.75
N VAL A 362 -3.38 11.31 -25.80
CA VAL A 362 -3.56 9.88 -25.47
C VAL A 362 -3.92 9.03 -26.69
N PRO A 363 -4.85 9.46 -27.59
CA PRO A 363 -5.16 8.68 -28.80
C PRO A 363 -3.94 8.46 -29.71
N ALA A 364 -3.08 9.47 -29.85
CA ALA A 364 -1.86 9.37 -30.66
C ALA A 364 -0.83 8.42 -30.02
N THR A 365 -0.61 8.53 -28.71
CA THR A 365 0.34 7.69 -27.96
C THR A 365 -0.08 6.22 -27.93
N LEU A 366 -1.38 5.95 -27.80
CA LEU A 366 -1.93 4.59 -27.80
C LEU A 366 -2.25 4.05 -29.21
N HIS A 367 -2.09 4.85 -30.25
CA HIS A 367 -2.50 4.52 -31.60
C HIS A 367 -3.97 4.06 -31.69
N CYS A 368 -4.85 4.65 -30.90
CA CYS A 368 -6.27 4.35 -30.86
C CYS A 368 -7.09 5.51 -31.46
N ASP A 369 -8.26 5.19 -32.01
CA ASP A 369 -9.17 6.22 -32.48
C ASP A 369 -9.95 6.85 -31.31
N GLU A 370 -10.37 8.12 -31.48
CA GLU A 370 -11.08 8.89 -30.46
C GLU A 370 -12.39 8.22 -30.02
N LYS A 371 -13.06 7.50 -30.91
CA LYS A 371 -14.28 6.78 -30.59
C LYS A 371 -14.03 5.59 -29.66
N THR A 372 -12.94 4.87 -29.87
CA THR A 372 -12.50 3.80 -28.96
C THR A 372 -12.18 4.36 -27.59
N LEU A 373 -11.49 5.50 -27.50
CA LEU A 373 -11.22 6.20 -26.23
C LEU A 373 -12.51 6.65 -25.54
N GLN A 374 -13.45 7.22 -26.31
CA GLN A 374 -14.75 7.64 -25.78
C GLN A 374 -15.55 6.46 -25.24
N ASN A 375 -15.57 5.34 -25.96
CA ASN A 375 -16.24 4.12 -25.50
C ASN A 375 -15.58 3.56 -24.24
N TRP A 376 -14.26 3.60 -24.17
CA TRP A 376 -13.50 3.18 -22.99
C TRP A 376 -13.87 4.04 -21.78
N LEU A 377 -13.81 5.36 -21.88
CA LEU A 377 -14.23 6.26 -20.80
C LEU A 377 -15.68 6.00 -20.37
N ALA A 378 -16.57 5.73 -21.33
CA ALA A 378 -17.97 5.45 -21.03
C ALA A 378 -18.15 4.13 -20.26
N ILE A 379 -17.41 3.07 -20.58
CA ILE A 379 -17.50 1.81 -19.83
C ILE A 379 -16.86 1.92 -18.45
N ILE A 380 -15.76 2.68 -18.32
CA ILE A 380 -15.13 2.96 -17.02
C ILE A 380 -16.09 3.74 -16.13
N GLU A 381 -16.65 4.86 -16.63
CA GLU A 381 -17.60 5.68 -15.87
C GLU A 381 -18.84 4.88 -15.44
N HIS A 382 -19.40 4.08 -16.35
CA HIS A 382 -20.57 3.24 -16.06
C HIS A 382 -20.31 2.18 -15.00
N SER A 383 -19.05 1.78 -14.84
CA SER A 383 -18.64 0.76 -13.87
C SER A 383 -18.36 1.31 -12.48
N TYR A 384 -18.42 2.63 -12.29
CA TYR A 384 -18.49 3.23 -10.97
C TYR A 384 -19.91 3.11 -10.41
N ASN A 385 -20.02 2.91 -9.11
CA ASN A 385 -21.32 2.84 -8.44
C ASN A 385 -21.87 4.25 -8.20
N ALA A 386 -22.92 4.62 -8.94
CA ALA A 386 -23.57 5.93 -8.83
C ALA A 386 -24.29 6.17 -7.48
N GLU A 387 -24.54 5.11 -6.70
CA GLU A 387 -25.17 5.22 -5.37
C GLU A 387 -24.16 5.63 -4.29
N ASN A 388 -22.85 5.50 -4.55
CA ASN A 388 -21.84 5.98 -3.63
C ASN A 388 -21.85 7.51 -3.58
N SER A 389 -21.82 8.05 -2.39
CA SER A 389 -21.78 9.51 -2.20
C SER A 389 -20.42 10.10 -2.56
N TYR A 390 -19.33 9.34 -2.36
CA TYR A 390 -17.95 9.80 -2.57
C TYR A 390 -17.22 9.00 -3.65
N HIS A 391 -17.01 7.68 -3.47
CA HIS A 391 -16.26 6.84 -4.42
C HIS A 391 -17.13 6.51 -5.65
N ASN A 392 -17.26 7.50 -6.52
CA ASN A 392 -18.06 7.48 -7.76
C ASN A 392 -17.27 8.10 -8.93
N SER A 393 -17.87 8.16 -10.11
CA SER A 393 -17.20 8.70 -11.31
C SER A 393 -16.84 10.19 -11.23
N THR A 394 -17.49 10.96 -10.34
CA THR A 394 -17.16 12.38 -10.13
C THR A 394 -15.83 12.51 -9.37
N HIS A 395 -15.60 11.66 -8.35
CA HIS A 395 -14.32 11.55 -7.68
C HIS A 395 -13.20 11.15 -8.66
N ALA A 396 -13.42 10.12 -9.46
CA ALA A 396 -12.45 9.70 -10.48
C ALA A 396 -12.11 10.83 -11.47
N ALA A 397 -13.10 11.63 -11.86
CA ALA A 397 -12.90 12.79 -12.72
C ALA A 397 -12.07 13.89 -12.02
N ASP A 398 -12.30 14.14 -10.72
CA ASP A 398 -11.54 15.11 -9.92
C ASP A 398 -10.08 14.66 -9.73
N VAL A 399 -9.85 13.37 -9.43
CA VAL A 399 -8.51 12.79 -9.33
C VAL A 399 -7.76 12.86 -10.67
N MET A 400 -8.45 12.59 -11.78
CA MET A 400 -7.87 12.71 -13.11
C MET A 400 -7.50 14.16 -13.43
N GLN A 401 -8.34 15.13 -13.06
CA GLN A 401 -8.08 16.55 -13.23
C GLN A 401 -6.86 16.99 -12.40
N ALA A 402 -6.78 16.58 -11.13
CA ALA A 402 -5.64 16.86 -10.26
C ALA A 402 -4.33 16.28 -10.83
N THR A 403 -4.37 15.01 -11.28
CA THR A 403 -3.22 14.35 -11.91
C THR A 403 -2.75 15.12 -13.14
N ALA A 404 -3.67 15.50 -14.03
CA ALA A 404 -3.36 16.28 -15.22
C ALA A 404 -2.75 17.66 -14.87
N ARG A 405 -3.30 18.35 -13.86
CA ARG A 405 -2.75 19.63 -13.39
C ARG A 405 -1.34 19.48 -12.81
N PHE A 406 -1.07 18.43 -12.03
CA PHE A 406 0.28 18.16 -11.50
C PHE A 406 1.29 17.93 -12.63
N MET A 407 0.92 17.16 -13.66
CA MET A 407 1.78 16.89 -14.81
C MET A 407 2.14 18.17 -15.62
N GLN A 408 1.47 19.32 -15.39
CA GLN A 408 1.88 20.60 -15.98
C GLN A 408 3.14 21.18 -15.32
N SER A 409 3.56 20.69 -14.14
CA SER A 409 4.77 21.19 -13.49
C SER A 409 6.00 20.91 -14.36
N LYS A 410 6.94 21.87 -14.34
CA LYS A 410 8.18 21.76 -15.11
C LYS A 410 8.94 20.48 -14.75
N ARG A 411 8.99 20.14 -13.47
CA ARG A 411 9.75 19.00 -12.97
C ARG A 411 9.16 17.67 -13.42
N LEU A 412 7.84 17.51 -13.41
CA LEU A 412 7.21 16.29 -13.91
C LEU A 412 7.35 16.14 -15.43
N LYS A 413 7.33 17.24 -16.18
CA LYS A 413 7.63 17.20 -17.63
C LYS A 413 9.07 16.78 -17.96
N GLU A 414 10.02 16.96 -17.04
CA GLU A 414 11.39 16.48 -17.21
C GLU A 414 11.55 15.00 -16.81
N ILE A 415 10.61 14.44 -16.03
CA ILE A 415 10.68 13.07 -15.46
C ILE A 415 9.83 12.08 -16.25
N LEU A 416 8.61 12.48 -16.64
CA LEU A 416 7.62 11.58 -17.23
C LEU A 416 7.78 11.52 -18.73
N GLU A 417 7.75 10.31 -19.27
CA GLU A 417 7.63 10.05 -20.71
C GLU A 417 6.14 10.07 -21.12
N PRO A 418 5.82 10.26 -22.42
CA PRO A 418 4.42 10.28 -22.87
C PRO A 418 3.61 9.04 -22.47
N LEU A 419 4.23 7.86 -22.40
CA LEU A 419 3.56 6.64 -21.96
C LEU A 419 3.29 6.63 -20.45
N ASP A 420 4.12 7.31 -19.65
CA ASP A 420 3.89 7.49 -18.21
C ASP A 420 2.72 8.43 -17.94
N GLU A 421 2.61 9.53 -18.71
CA GLU A 421 1.47 10.45 -18.62
C GLU A 421 0.15 9.76 -18.96
N VAL A 422 0.15 8.96 -20.03
CA VAL A 422 -1.00 8.14 -20.42
C VAL A 422 -1.37 7.14 -19.32
N ALA A 423 -0.37 6.45 -18.75
CA ALA A 423 -0.60 5.49 -17.67
C ALA A 423 -1.19 6.16 -16.43
N ALA A 424 -0.74 7.39 -16.10
CA ALA A 424 -1.25 8.16 -14.96
C ALA A 424 -2.71 8.58 -15.17
N LEU A 425 -3.08 9.02 -16.36
CA LEU A 425 -4.47 9.39 -16.67
C LEU A 425 -5.41 8.18 -16.65
N ILE A 426 -4.95 7.02 -17.16
CA ILE A 426 -5.71 5.77 -17.09
C ILE A 426 -5.87 5.31 -15.64
N ALA A 427 -4.80 5.36 -14.85
CA ALA A 427 -4.84 5.00 -13.45
C ALA A 427 -5.81 5.92 -12.67
N ALA A 428 -5.73 7.23 -12.87
CA ALA A 428 -6.62 8.19 -12.23
C ALA A 428 -8.10 7.98 -12.59
N ALA A 429 -8.38 7.70 -13.88
CA ALA A 429 -9.76 7.45 -14.34
C ALA A 429 -10.38 6.18 -13.74
N ALA A 430 -9.56 5.19 -13.36
CA ALA A 430 -10.03 3.85 -13.01
C ALA A 430 -9.59 3.38 -11.60
N HIS A 431 -8.95 4.24 -10.79
CA HIS A 431 -8.34 3.83 -9.52
C HIS A 431 -9.32 3.25 -8.50
N ASP A 432 -10.59 3.65 -8.54
CA ASP A 432 -11.67 3.24 -7.65
C ASP A 432 -12.86 2.58 -8.38
N ILE A 433 -12.63 2.06 -9.57
CA ILE A 433 -13.69 1.46 -10.39
C ILE A 433 -14.39 0.31 -9.64
N ASP A 434 -15.75 0.29 -9.67
CA ASP A 434 -16.60 -0.69 -8.96
C ASP A 434 -16.36 -0.70 -7.43
N HIS A 435 -16.02 0.47 -6.86
CA HIS A 435 -15.90 0.62 -5.42
C HIS A 435 -17.26 0.39 -4.75
N PRO A 436 -17.35 -0.47 -3.70
CA PRO A 436 -18.63 -0.81 -3.07
C PRO A 436 -19.13 0.22 -2.05
N GLY A 437 -18.45 1.37 -1.88
CA GLY A 437 -18.74 2.35 -0.84
C GLY A 437 -18.45 1.83 0.58
N ARG A 438 -17.52 0.87 0.71
CA ARG A 438 -17.11 0.24 1.96
C ARG A 438 -15.60 0.04 1.97
N SER A 439 -14.95 0.25 3.10
CA SER A 439 -13.50 0.10 3.23
C SER A 439 -13.04 -1.36 3.07
N SER A 440 -11.77 -1.55 2.71
CA SER A 440 -11.14 -2.89 2.66
C SER A 440 -11.27 -3.63 3.99
N GLN A 441 -11.16 -2.91 5.12
CA GLN A 441 -11.34 -3.51 6.45
C GLN A 441 -12.77 -4.00 6.71
N PHE A 442 -13.79 -3.23 6.27
CA PHE A 442 -15.18 -3.70 6.30
C PHE A 442 -15.34 -4.98 5.49
N LEU A 443 -14.80 -5.02 4.28
CA LEU A 443 -14.91 -6.18 3.39
C LEU A 443 -14.26 -7.42 3.99
N CYS A 444 -13.12 -7.28 4.66
CA CYS A 444 -12.45 -8.36 5.38
C CYS A 444 -13.26 -8.82 6.60
N ASN A 445 -13.80 -7.88 7.39
CA ASN A 445 -14.64 -8.19 8.53
C ASN A 445 -15.93 -8.93 8.13
N ALA A 446 -16.50 -8.56 6.98
CA ALA A 446 -17.69 -9.19 6.42
C ALA A 446 -17.42 -10.54 5.70
N ASN A 447 -16.15 -10.98 5.60
CA ASN A 447 -15.74 -12.11 4.77
C ASN A 447 -16.29 -11.99 3.33
N SER A 448 -16.20 -10.80 2.76
CA SER A 448 -16.75 -10.52 1.43
C SER A 448 -16.05 -11.37 0.36
N ARG A 449 -16.74 -11.53 -0.79
CA ARG A 449 -16.16 -12.26 -1.94
C ARG A 449 -14.85 -11.63 -2.42
N LEU A 450 -14.72 -10.30 -2.39
CA LEU A 450 -13.49 -9.61 -2.77
C LEU A 450 -12.36 -9.87 -1.78
N ALA A 451 -12.64 -9.79 -0.47
CA ALA A 451 -11.66 -10.10 0.57
C ALA A 451 -11.12 -11.53 0.45
N ILE A 452 -12.01 -12.50 0.21
CA ILE A 452 -11.62 -13.90 -0.04
C ILE A 452 -10.79 -14.03 -1.33
N LEU A 453 -11.22 -13.37 -2.42
CA LEU A 453 -10.53 -13.42 -3.72
C LEU A 453 -9.10 -12.89 -3.64
N TYR A 454 -8.90 -11.79 -2.92
CA TYR A 454 -7.61 -11.13 -2.80
C TYR A 454 -6.87 -11.43 -1.50
N ASN A 455 -7.36 -12.42 -0.72
CA ASN A 455 -6.70 -12.93 0.49
C ASN A 455 -6.43 -11.82 1.54
N ASP A 456 -7.38 -10.90 1.70
CA ASP A 456 -7.31 -9.75 2.61
C ASP A 456 -6.12 -8.79 2.33
N LEU A 457 -5.55 -8.81 1.11
CA LEU A 457 -4.40 -7.99 0.72
C LEU A 457 -4.80 -7.00 -0.37
N SER A 458 -4.67 -5.69 -0.10
CA SER A 458 -5.00 -4.60 -1.04
C SER A 458 -6.30 -4.90 -1.79
N VAL A 459 -7.37 -5.21 -1.03
CA VAL A 459 -8.59 -5.87 -1.56
C VAL A 459 -9.25 -5.03 -2.64
N LEU A 460 -9.46 -3.74 -2.33
CA LEU A 460 -10.11 -2.80 -3.25
C LEU A 460 -9.19 -2.46 -4.42
N GLU A 461 -7.96 -2.09 -4.16
CA GLU A 461 -7.01 -1.63 -5.17
C GLU A 461 -6.66 -2.76 -6.15
N SER A 462 -6.54 -4.00 -5.66
CA SER A 462 -6.36 -5.18 -6.53
C SER A 462 -7.58 -5.42 -7.42
N HIS A 463 -8.79 -5.20 -6.88
CA HIS A 463 -10.02 -5.31 -7.65
C HIS A 463 -10.10 -4.24 -8.73
N HIS A 464 -9.84 -2.98 -8.38
CA HIS A 464 -9.86 -1.85 -9.31
C HIS A 464 -8.89 -2.07 -10.47
N ALA A 465 -7.63 -2.43 -10.17
CA ALA A 465 -6.63 -2.72 -11.18
C ALA A 465 -7.03 -3.90 -12.09
N ALA A 466 -7.53 -4.99 -11.52
CA ALA A 466 -7.96 -6.16 -12.29
C ALA A 466 -9.16 -5.85 -13.18
N LEU A 467 -10.16 -5.13 -12.68
CA LEU A 467 -11.36 -4.77 -13.42
C LEU A 467 -11.06 -3.78 -14.55
N THR A 468 -10.17 -2.82 -14.33
CA THR A 468 -9.70 -1.89 -15.37
C THR A 468 -9.26 -2.62 -16.62
N PHE A 469 -8.34 -3.58 -16.48
CA PHE A 469 -7.86 -4.33 -17.65
C PHE A 469 -8.88 -5.35 -18.18
N LYS A 470 -9.68 -5.94 -17.31
CA LYS A 470 -10.76 -6.85 -17.75
C LYS A 470 -11.76 -6.14 -18.66
N LEU A 471 -12.17 -4.93 -18.31
CA LEU A 471 -13.08 -4.12 -19.12
C LEU A 471 -12.41 -3.62 -20.40
N SER A 472 -11.20 -3.10 -20.29
CA SER A 472 -10.45 -2.59 -21.45
C SER A 472 -10.18 -3.64 -22.53
N LEU A 473 -10.07 -4.91 -22.14
CA LEU A 473 -9.80 -6.02 -23.04
C LEU A 473 -11.07 -6.81 -23.42
N SER A 474 -12.25 -6.38 -22.98
CA SER A 474 -13.49 -7.14 -23.16
C SER A 474 -13.99 -7.14 -24.61
N ASP A 475 -13.73 -6.06 -25.36
CA ASP A 475 -14.21 -5.86 -26.73
C ASP A 475 -13.28 -4.89 -27.46
N ASP A 476 -13.10 -5.09 -28.79
CA ASP A 476 -12.23 -4.23 -29.62
C ASP A 476 -12.69 -2.77 -29.71
N SER A 477 -13.98 -2.49 -29.50
CA SER A 477 -14.53 -1.15 -29.52
C SER A 477 -14.19 -0.30 -28.28
N VAL A 478 -13.71 -0.94 -27.21
CA VAL A 478 -13.27 -0.30 -25.97
C VAL A 478 -11.78 -0.55 -25.68
N ASN A 479 -11.13 -1.42 -26.47
CA ASN A 479 -9.73 -1.77 -26.23
C ASN A 479 -8.81 -0.67 -26.77
N ILE A 480 -8.49 0.29 -25.90
CA ILE A 480 -7.56 1.38 -26.20
C ILE A 480 -6.10 0.92 -26.37
N PHE A 481 -5.78 -0.31 -26.02
CA PHE A 481 -4.43 -0.89 -26.06
C PHE A 481 -4.15 -1.74 -27.30
N LYS A 482 -5.15 -1.99 -28.13
CA LYS A 482 -5.10 -3.00 -29.21
C LYS A 482 -3.97 -2.78 -30.23
N ASN A 483 -3.51 -1.54 -30.40
CA ASN A 483 -2.49 -1.19 -31.39
C ASN A 483 -1.10 -0.96 -30.77
N LEU A 484 -0.95 -1.12 -29.45
CA LEU A 484 0.36 -1.06 -28.80
C LEU A 484 1.16 -2.32 -29.10
N ASP A 485 2.47 -2.17 -29.26
CA ASP A 485 3.37 -3.30 -29.24
C ASP A 485 3.40 -3.97 -27.85
N ARG A 486 3.95 -5.18 -27.81
CA ARG A 486 3.92 -6.00 -26.61
C ARG A 486 4.67 -5.37 -25.42
N ASP A 487 5.79 -4.71 -25.67
CA ASP A 487 6.65 -4.17 -24.61
C ASP A 487 6.07 -2.85 -24.08
N ALA A 488 5.58 -1.98 -24.95
CA ALA A 488 4.86 -0.76 -24.58
C ALA A 488 3.59 -1.10 -23.77
N TYR A 489 2.80 -2.10 -24.20
CA TYR A 489 1.62 -2.54 -23.44
C TYR A 489 2.01 -3.08 -22.06
N LYS A 490 3.07 -3.90 -21.98
CA LYS A 490 3.53 -4.46 -20.71
C LYS A 490 3.97 -3.36 -19.74
N LEU A 491 4.73 -2.38 -20.21
CA LEU A 491 5.21 -1.25 -19.41
C LEU A 491 4.04 -0.39 -18.93
N LEU A 492 3.15 0.00 -19.85
CA LEU A 492 1.95 0.77 -19.50
C LEU A 492 1.09 0.05 -18.48
N ARG A 493 0.80 -1.24 -18.71
CA ARG A 493 0.03 -2.05 -17.77
C ARG A 493 0.67 -2.10 -16.38
N GLN A 494 1.99 -2.29 -16.31
CA GLN A 494 2.72 -2.31 -15.05
C GLN A 494 2.62 -0.97 -14.31
N ASN A 495 2.79 0.15 -15.02
CA ASN A 495 2.67 1.49 -14.47
C ASN A 495 1.26 1.77 -13.93
N VAL A 496 0.21 1.43 -14.70
CA VAL A 496 -1.19 1.62 -14.25
C VAL A 496 -1.48 0.81 -13.00
N ILE A 497 -1.10 -0.47 -12.97
CA ILE A 497 -1.33 -1.33 -11.79
C ILE A 497 -0.57 -0.78 -10.58
N ASP A 498 0.69 -0.40 -10.75
CA ASP A 498 1.52 0.13 -9.66
C ASP A 498 0.93 1.40 -9.05
N MET A 499 0.44 2.33 -9.89
CA MET A 499 -0.20 3.55 -9.42
C MET A 499 -1.54 3.29 -8.72
N ILE A 500 -2.37 2.38 -9.23
CA ILE A 500 -3.63 2.01 -8.57
C ILE A 500 -3.34 1.36 -7.20
N LEU A 501 -2.39 0.43 -7.12
CA LEU A 501 -2.00 -0.19 -5.84
C LEU A 501 -1.38 0.81 -4.86
N ALA A 502 -0.82 1.91 -5.34
CA ALA A 502 -0.25 2.95 -4.49
C ALA A 502 -1.29 3.82 -3.80
N THR A 503 -2.57 3.82 -4.22
CA THR A 503 -3.64 4.56 -3.53
C THR A 503 -3.99 3.94 -2.17
N GLU A 504 -3.62 2.69 -1.92
CA GLU A 504 -3.83 2.02 -0.64
C GLU A 504 -3.29 2.85 0.54
N MET A 505 -4.20 3.15 1.49
CA MET A 505 -3.86 4.02 2.61
C MET A 505 -2.95 3.35 3.65
N THR A 506 -2.94 2.03 3.74
CA THR A 506 -2.04 1.31 4.66
C THR A 506 -0.56 1.51 4.33
N LYS A 507 -0.24 1.88 3.08
CA LYS A 507 1.12 2.17 2.59
C LYS A 507 1.46 3.66 2.55
N HIS A 508 0.56 4.52 3.07
CA HIS A 508 0.70 5.98 2.97
C HIS A 508 2.04 6.47 3.52
N PHE A 509 2.36 6.15 4.77
CA PHE A 509 3.59 6.63 5.41
C PHE A 509 4.86 6.00 4.82
N GLU A 510 4.76 4.78 4.30
CA GLU A 510 5.87 4.15 3.57
C GLU A 510 6.24 4.97 2.33
N HIS A 511 5.25 5.28 1.49
CA HIS A 511 5.47 6.07 0.28
C HIS A 511 5.94 7.48 0.60
N LEU A 512 5.32 8.13 1.58
CA LEU A 512 5.72 9.47 2.02
C LEU A 512 7.15 9.51 2.53
N ALA A 513 7.54 8.59 3.42
CA ALA A 513 8.89 8.53 3.97
C ALA A 513 9.95 8.30 2.87
N LYS A 514 9.70 7.36 1.95
CA LYS A 514 10.58 7.12 0.80
C LYS A 514 10.71 8.36 -0.08
N PHE A 515 9.58 9.02 -0.40
CA PHE A 515 9.55 10.22 -1.23
C PHE A 515 10.31 11.38 -0.60
N MET A 516 10.12 11.61 0.70
CA MET A 516 10.86 12.66 1.41
C MET A 516 12.37 12.43 1.43
N ASN A 517 12.80 11.17 1.51
CA ASN A 517 14.22 10.84 1.39
C ASN A 517 14.78 11.20 0.01
N VAL A 518 14.02 10.95 -1.07
CA VAL A 518 14.40 11.36 -2.42
C VAL A 518 14.46 12.88 -2.55
N CYS A 519 13.47 13.62 -2.00
CA CYS A 519 13.44 15.07 -2.01
C CYS A 519 14.52 15.73 -1.14
N SER A 520 15.08 15.01 -0.17
CA SER A 520 16.14 15.51 0.71
C SER A 520 17.55 15.29 0.15
N ALA A 521 17.69 14.53 -0.93
CA ALA A 521 18.97 14.32 -1.60
C ALA A 521 19.42 15.60 -2.28
N ARG A 522 20.49 16.22 -1.75
CA ARG A 522 21.09 17.45 -2.26
C ARG A 522 22.39 17.15 -2.98
N ILE A 523 22.72 17.95 -3.98
CA ILE A 523 24.03 17.88 -4.63
C ILE A 523 25.08 18.25 -3.59
N GLY A 524 25.84 17.20 -3.16
CA GLY A 524 26.97 17.41 -2.26
C GLY A 524 28.16 17.95 -3.03
N ASP A 525 28.44 19.24 -2.90
CA ASP A 525 29.78 19.77 -3.13
C ASP A 525 30.06 20.87 -2.11
N GLY A 526 31.21 20.77 -1.47
CA GLY A 526 31.65 21.53 -0.31
C GLY A 526 31.93 23.02 -0.52
N GLN A 527 31.06 23.72 -1.23
CA GLN A 527 31.03 25.19 -1.26
C GLN A 527 29.62 25.66 -0.93
N GLU A 528 29.54 26.54 0.07
CA GLU A 528 28.35 27.25 0.52
C GLU A 528 27.83 28.23 -0.57
N THR A 529 27.41 27.69 -1.70
CA THR A 529 26.50 28.38 -2.60
C THR A 529 25.13 27.76 -2.41
N TYR A 530 24.21 28.52 -1.87
CA TYR A 530 22.80 28.19 -1.70
C TYR A 530 22.17 27.88 -3.06
N SER A 531 22.44 26.70 -3.59
CA SER A 531 21.68 26.14 -4.70
C SER A 531 20.56 25.28 -4.10
N ASP A 532 19.37 25.81 -4.15
CA ASP A 532 18.11 25.21 -3.71
C ASP A 532 17.65 24.10 -4.69
N SER A 533 18.58 23.49 -5.43
CA SER A 533 18.28 22.52 -6.49
C SER A 533 18.30 21.10 -5.97
N LEU A 534 17.15 20.44 -6.09
CA LEU A 534 17.00 18.99 -5.96
C LEU A 534 17.95 18.29 -6.94
N ASP A 535 18.60 17.23 -6.47
CA ASP A 535 19.46 16.42 -7.35
C ASP A 535 18.62 15.58 -8.31
N MET A 536 18.47 16.08 -9.54
CA MET A 536 17.72 15.40 -10.58
C MET A 536 18.33 14.05 -10.97
N SER A 537 19.63 13.82 -10.76
CA SER A 537 20.26 12.53 -11.04
C SER A 537 19.75 11.43 -10.11
N VAL A 538 19.41 11.78 -8.87
CA VAL A 538 18.76 10.89 -7.90
C VAL A 538 17.31 10.66 -8.28
N VAL A 539 16.57 11.72 -8.62
CA VAL A 539 15.14 11.63 -8.98
C VAL A 539 14.92 10.75 -10.21
N LEU A 540 15.79 10.86 -11.21
CA LEU A 540 15.70 10.11 -12.48
C LEU A 540 16.11 8.63 -12.35
N GLN A 541 16.53 8.16 -11.18
CA GLN A 541 16.71 6.71 -10.98
C GLN A 541 15.37 5.98 -11.16
N PRO A 542 15.35 4.81 -11.83
CA PRO A 542 14.10 4.12 -12.18
C PRO A 542 13.15 3.91 -10.99
N ASP A 543 13.67 3.50 -9.83
CA ASP A 543 12.87 3.26 -8.63
C ASP A 543 12.28 4.56 -8.07
N ASN A 544 13.00 5.67 -8.19
CA ASN A 544 12.54 6.97 -7.74
C ASN A 544 11.50 7.58 -8.69
N VAL A 545 11.61 7.36 -10.00
CA VAL A 545 10.57 7.73 -10.97
C VAL A 545 9.26 6.98 -10.67
N ILE A 546 9.33 5.68 -10.36
CA ILE A 546 8.17 4.90 -9.92
C ILE A 546 7.56 5.52 -8.66
N LEU A 547 8.38 5.88 -7.68
CA LEU A 547 7.92 6.50 -6.44
C LEU A 547 7.27 7.87 -6.68
N VAL A 548 7.80 8.69 -7.58
CA VAL A 548 7.20 9.97 -7.99
C VAL A 548 5.81 9.75 -8.59
N LYS A 549 5.63 8.76 -9.47
CA LYS A 549 4.32 8.40 -10.03
C LYS A 549 3.32 7.94 -8.95
N ARG A 550 3.77 7.14 -7.98
CA ARG A 550 2.95 6.74 -6.82
C ARG A 550 2.51 7.94 -5.99
N MET A 551 3.43 8.87 -5.70
CA MET A 551 3.11 10.07 -4.95
C MET A 551 2.17 11.00 -5.70
N MET A 552 2.33 11.13 -7.01
CA MET A 552 1.45 11.93 -7.85
C MET A 552 -0.01 11.48 -7.75
N ILE A 553 -0.28 10.19 -7.94
CA ILE A 553 -1.64 9.67 -7.85
C ILE A 553 -2.21 9.75 -6.42
N LYS A 554 -1.38 9.46 -5.39
CA LYS A 554 -1.79 9.60 -3.99
C LYS A 554 -2.16 11.03 -3.63
N CYS A 555 -1.34 12.01 -4.02
CA CYS A 555 -1.63 13.41 -3.77
C CYS A 555 -2.89 13.88 -4.53
N ALA A 556 -3.13 13.34 -5.73
CA ALA A 556 -4.34 13.62 -6.49
C ALA A 556 -5.59 13.04 -5.82
N ASP A 557 -5.53 11.80 -5.36
CA ASP A 557 -6.62 11.06 -4.73
C ASP A 557 -7.13 11.74 -3.46
N VAL A 558 -6.22 12.19 -2.58
CA VAL A 558 -6.57 12.87 -1.33
C VAL A 558 -6.49 14.39 -1.40
N SER A 559 -6.56 14.98 -2.60
CA SER A 559 -6.40 16.43 -2.83
C SER A 559 -7.58 17.29 -2.36
N ASN A 560 -8.69 16.71 -1.94
CA ASN A 560 -9.92 17.43 -1.57
C ASN A 560 -9.70 18.63 -0.63
N PRO A 561 -8.90 18.53 0.46
CA PRO A 561 -8.62 19.67 1.34
C PRO A 561 -7.80 20.78 0.70
N THR A 562 -7.20 20.53 -0.45
CA THR A 562 -6.39 21.51 -1.20
C THR A 562 -7.18 22.23 -2.30
N ARG A 563 -8.49 21.92 -2.44
CA ARG A 563 -9.41 22.56 -3.36
C ARG A 563 -10.01 23.83 -2.76
N PRO A 564 -10.63 24.72 -3.55
CA PRO A 564 -11.40 25.85 -3.02
C PRO A 564 -12.40 25.41 -1.95
N LEU A 565 -12.64 26.24 -0.93
CA LEU A 565 -13.43 25.90 0.26
C LEU A 565 -14.76 25.23 -0.05
N LYS A 566 -15.52 25.76 -1.03
CA LYS A 566 -16.82 25.19 -1.44
C LYS A 566 -16.69 23.74 -1.91
N CYS A 567 -15.65 23.45 -2.67
CA CYS A 567 -15.33 22.10 -3.16
C CYS A 567 -14.90 21.18 -2.00
N CYS A 568 -14.01 21.68 -1.15
CA CYS A 568 -13.52 20.98 0.05
C CYS A 568 -14.67 20.57 0.97
N VAL A 569 -15.62 21.48 1.24
CA VAL A 569 -16.76 21.23 2.11
C VAL A 569 -17.70 20.18 1.49
N GLU A 570 -17.96 20.24 0.19
CA GLU A 570 -18.80 19.25 -0.48
C GLU A 570 -18.15 17.85 -0.48
N TRP A 571 -16.84 17.76 -0.72
CA TRP A 571 -16.13 16.48 -0.60
C TRP A 571 -16.17 15.93 0.82
N ALA A 572 -15.98 16.77 1.84
CA ALA A 572 -16.08 16.38 3.25
C ALA A 572 -17.48 15.84 3.59
N ARG A 573 -18.53 16.47 3.06
CA ARG A 573 -19.92 16.02 3.20
C ARG A 573 -20.12 14.64 2.58
N ARG A 574 -19.64 14.44 1.35
CA ARG A 574 -19.80 13.21 0.59
C ARG A 574 -19.09 12.03 1.25
N ILE A 575 -17.85 12.20 1.68
CA ILE A 575 -17.11 11.12 2.35
C ILE A 575 -17.69 10.78 3.74
N ALA A 576 -18.14 11.80 4.49
CA ALA A 576 -18.80 11.57 5.77
C ALA A 576 -20.07 10.74 5.61
N GLU A 577 -20.92 11.04 4.62
CA GLU A 577 -22.14 10.26 4.35
C GLU A 577 -21.82 8.80 4.01
N GLU A 578 -20.78 8.55 3.23
CA GLU A 578 -20.36 7.18 2.88
C GLU A 578 -19.86 6.40 4.10
N TYR A 579 -19.08 7.03 4.96
CA TYR A 579 -18.60 6.42 6.20
C TYR A 579 -19.74 6.21 7.21
N PHE A 580 -20.70 7.12 7.29
CA PHE A 580 -21.90 6.93 8.11
C PHE A 580 -22.70 5.70 7.64
N ASN A 581 -22.88 5.54 6.34
CA ASN A 581 -23.58 4.39 5.77
C ASN A 581 -22.85 3.07 6.08
N GLN A 582 -21.50 3.08 6.09
CA GLN A 582 -20.73 1.92 6.53
C GLN A 582 -20.94 1.64 8.02
N THR A 583 -20.80 2.63 8.89
CA THR A 583 -20.99 2.49 10.34
C THR A 583 -22.39 1.99 10.70
N ASP A 584 -23.42 2.52 10.03
CA ASP A 584 -24.80 2.09 10.23
C ASP A 584 -25.00 0.61 9.83
N GLU A 585 -24.35 0.18 8.74
CA GLU A 585 -24.37 -1.22 8.30
C GLU A 585 -23.60 -2.14 9.26
N GLU A 586 -22.43 -1.74 9.72
CA GLU A 586 -21.63 -2.48 10.71
C GLU A 586 -22.42 -2.73 12.00
N LYS A 587 -23.11 -1.69 12.51
CA LYS A 587 -23.99 -1.81 13.69
C LYS A 587 -25.16 -2.75 13.42
N LYS A 588 -25.81 -2.63 12.26
CA LYS A 588 -26.92 -3.50 11.87
C LYS A 588 -26.51 -4.97 11.78
N LEU A 589 -25.33 -5.22 11.26
CA LEU A 589 -24.76 -6.57 11.10
C LEU A 589 -24.05 -7.06 12.35
N LYS A 590 -23.98 -6.25 13.42
CA LYS A 590 -23.24 -6.53 14.68
C LYS A 590 -21.76 -6.85 14.41
N MET A 591 -21.17 -6.18 13.43
CA MET A 591 -19.76 -6.27 13.12
C MET A 591 -18.96 -5.28 13.98
N PRO A 592 -17.64 -5.48 14.14
CA PRO A 592 -16.78 -4.44 14.68
C PRO A 592 -16.89 -3.16 13.86
N VAL A 593 -17.12 -2.03 14.52
CA VAL A 593 -17.15 -0.73 13.84
C VAL A 593 -15.71 -0.33 13.51
N VAL A 594 -15.42 -0.10 12.23
CA VAL A 594 -14.07 0.22 11.75
C VAL A 594 -13.68 1.65 12.10
N MET A 595 -14.62 2.59 11.96
CA MET A 595 -14.41 4.02 12.22
C MET A 595 -15.44 4.55 13.22
N PRO A 596 -15.25 4.34 14.54
CA PRO A 596 -16.23 4.75 15.56
C PRO A 596 -16.54 6.25 15.55
N MET A 597 -15.59 7.09 15.14
CA MET A 597 -15.78 8.53 15.00
C MET A 597 -16.83 8.92 13.96
N PHE A 598 -17.06 8.08 12.94
CA PHE A 598 -18.10 8.30 11.93
C PHE A 598 -19.43 7.64 12.31
N ASP A 599 -19.84 7.85 13.56
CA ASP A 599 -21.22 7.62 14.00
C ASP A 599 -22.06 8.85 13.65
N ARG A 600 -23.12 8.68 12.85
CA ARG A 600 -24.03 9.75 12.43
C ARG A 600 -24.57 10.60 13.60
N MET A 601 -24.69 10.00 14.78
CA MET A 601 -25.25 10.66 15.98
C MET A 601 -24.23 11.49 16.76
N THR A 602 -22.92 11.20 16.62
CA THR A 602 -21.87 11.80 17.48
C THR A 602 -20.73 12.41 16.71
N CYS A 603 -20.65 12.18 15.41
CA CYS A 603 -19.55 12.67 14.57
C CYS A 603 -19.55 14.21 14.49
N SER A 604 -18.36 14.80 14.65
CA SER A 604 -18.10 16.17 14.26
C SER A 604 -17.30 16.18 12.94
N ILE A 605 -17.93 16.62 11.87
CA ILE A 605 -17.29 16.71 10.55
C ILE A 605 -16.07 17.65 10.58
N PRO A 606 -16.15 18.87 11.14
CA PRO A 606 -14.97 19.73 11.26
C PRO A 606 -13.80 19.07 11.98
N LYS A 607 -14.03 18.37 13.10
CA LYS A 607 -12.97 17.66 13.82
C LYS A 607 -12.34 16.55 12.98
N SER A 608 -13.15 15.81 12.20
CA SER A 608 -12.64 14.77 11.32
C SER A 608 -11.75 15.36 10.21
N GLN A 609 -12.10 16.52 9.68
CA GLN A 609 -11.33 17.21 8.65
C GLN A 609 -10.04 17.82 9.21
N ILE A 610 -10.09 18.41 10.40
CA ILE A 610 -8.90 18.90 11.12
C ILE A 610 -7.93 17.74 11.34
N GLY A 611 -8.40 16.61 11.89
CA GLY A 611 -7.56 15.43 12.12
C GLY A 611 -7.02 14.83 10.82
N PHE A 612 -7.80 14.83 9.73
CA PHE A 612 -7.34 14.34 8.43
C PHE A 612 -6.19 15.21 7.88
N VAL A 613 -6.29 16.55 8.02
CA VAL A 613 -5.21 17.44 7.62
C VAL A 613 -3.99 17.26 8.52
N ASP A 614 -4.17 17.26 9.85
CA ASP A 614 -3.06 17.21 10.80
C ASP A 614 -2.24 15.92 10.71
N TYR A 615 -2.91 14.77 10.53
CA TYR A 615 -2.27 13.46 10.67
C TYR A 615 -1.97 12.75 9.35
N ILE A 616 -2.67 13.10 8.27
CA ILE A 616 -2.55 12.36 7.00
C ILE A 616 -1.94 13.22 5.90
N ILE A 617 -2.48 14.40 5.65
CA ILE A 617 -2.19 15.11 4.39
C ILE A 617 -1.18 16.24 4.50
N ASN A 618 -1.08 16.92 5.65
CA ASN A 618 -0.25 18.13 5.74
C ASN A 618 1.17 17.90 5.20
N ASP A 619 1.86 16.90 5.73
CA ASP A 619 3.26 16.64 5.38
C ASP A 619 3.43 16.15 3.94
N MET A 620 2.45 15.37 3.47
CA MET A 620 2.46 14.88 2.10
C MET A 620 2.27 16.00 1.08
N ILE A 621 1.31 16.90 1.32
CA ILE A 621 1.03 18.02 0.42
C ILE A 621 2.15 19.06 0.47
N GLU A 622 2.72 19.34 1.67
CA GLU A 622 3.88 20.22 1.78
C GLU A 622 5.11 19.65 1.03
N ALA A 623 5.35 18.34 1.16
CA ALA A 623 6.44 17.69 0.43
C ALA A 623 6.20 17.69 -1.10
N TRP A 624 4.94 17.49 -1.50
CA TRP A 624 4.55 17.51 -2.91
C TRP A 624 4.66 18.91 -3.51
N ASP A 625 4.23 19.98 -2.80
CA ASP A 625 4.44 21.37 -3.20
C ASP A 625 5.91 21.69 -3.43
N VAL A 626 6.76 21.35 -2.48
CA VAL A 626 8.23 21.53 -2.62
C VAL A 626 8.75 20.82 -3.88
N PHE A 627 8.18 19.67 -4.22
CA PHE A 627 8.61 18.89 -5.38
C PHE A 627 8.10 19.47 -6.70
N ILE A 628 6.83 19.87 -6.81
CA ILE A 628 6.23 20.32 -8.09
C ILE A 628 6.19 21.85 -8.25
N ASP A 629 6.51 22.61 -7.20
CA ASP A 629 6.42 24.08 -7.14
C ASP A 629 5.01 24.61 -7.43
N MET A 630 4.05 24.18 -6.59
CA MET A 630 2.64 24.53 -6.73
C MET A 630 2.05 25.04 -5.39
N PRO A 631 2.48 26.22 -4.90
CA PRO A 631 2.15 26.72 -3.55
C PRO A 631 0.66 26.96 -3.32
N GLU A 632 -0.15 27.03 -4.38
CA GLU A 632 -1.60 27.19 -4.28
C GLU A 632 -2.27 26.04 -3.53
N ILE A 633 -1.79 24.79 -3.66
CA ILE A 633 -2.38 23.63 -2.96
C ILE A 633 -2.21 23.74 -1.45
N VAL A 634 -1.04 24.17 -1.00
CA VAL A 634 -0.77 24.39 0.43
C VAL A 634 -1.55 25.62 0.93
N GLY A 635 -1.68 26.65 0.10
CA GLY A 635 -2.48 27.84 0.42
C GLY A 635 -3.94 27.49 0.70
N TYR A 636 -4.58 26.72 -0.17
CA TYR A 636 -5.96 26.26 0.02
C TYR A 636 -6.08 25.33 1.22
N MET A 637 -5.18 24.36 1.38
CA MET A 637 -5.21 23.44 2.51
C MET A 637 -5.18 24.18 3.84
N ARG A 638 -4.28 25.15 4.00
CA ARG A 638 -4.18 25.97 5.24
C ARG A 638 -5.41 26.83 5.46
N HIS A 639 -5.93 27.47 4.40
CA HIS A 639 -7.16 28.25 4.46
C HIS A 639 -8.35 27.41 4.92
N ASN A 640 -8.53 26.24 4.30
CA ASN A 640 -9.62 25.32 4.63
C ASN A 640 -9.49 24.77 6.05
N TYR A 641 -8.27 24.48 6.49
CA TYR A 641 -7.98 24.00 7.84
C TYR A 641 -8.39 25.03 8.91
N GLU A 642 -8.05 26.32 8.70
CA GLU A 642 -8.49 27.39 9.62
C GLU A 642 -10.03 27.53 9.58
N LYS A 643 -10.67 27.39 8.43
CA LYS A 643 -12.14 27.40 8.33
C LYS A 643 -12.79 26.23 9.08
N TRP A 644 -12.21 25.02 9.01
CA TRP A 644 -12.70 23.90 9.80
C TRP A 644 -12.57 24.14 11.31
N LYS A 645 -11.52 24.81 11.78
CA LYS A 645 -11.39 25.24 13.19
C LYS A 645 -12.48 26.24 13.57
N GLU A 646 -12.68 27.27 12.75
CA GLU A 646 -13.75 28.27 12.98
C GLU A 646 -15.13 27.58 13.07
N TYR A 647 -15.41 26.63 12.16
CA TYR A 647 -16.69 25.89 12.19
C TYR A 647 -16.83 25.02 13.44
N ASN A 648 -15.76 24.38 13.88
CA ASN A 648 -15.76 23.61 15.10
C ASN A 648 -16.00 24.49 16.35
N GLU A 649 -15.41 25.69 16.41
CA GLU A 649 -15.62 26.66 17.49
C GLU A 649 -17.05 27.22 17.49
N GLN A 650 -17.69 27.34 16.32
CA GLN A 650 -19.10 27.73 16.17
C GLN A 650 -20.08 26.63 16.53
N GLY A 651 -19.60 25.43 16.88
CA GLY A 651 -20.44 24.29 17.23
C GLY A 651 -21.08 23.59 16.02
N ILE A 652 -20.61 23.88 14.81
CA ILE A 652 -21.02 23.17 13.58
C ILE A 652 -20.45 21.77 13.66
N SER A 653 -21.34 20.76 13.55
CA SER A 653 -20.89 19.37 13.67
C SER A 653 -21.56 18.42 12.70
N THR A 654 -22.83 18.63 12.37
CA THR A 654 -23.65 17.69 11.58
C THR A 654 -23.56 17.96 10.08
N LEU A 655 -23.95 16.96 9.26
CA LEU A 655 -24.14 17.13 7.81
C LEU A 655 -25.09 18.28 7.48
N GLN A 656 -26.20 18.39 8.20
CA GLN A 656 -27.18 19.45 7.99
C GLN A 656 -26.60 20.85 8.23
N ASP A 657 -25.74 20.98 9.23
CA ASP A 657 -25.07 22.25 9.51
C ASP A 657 -24.08 22.59 8.41
N VAL A 658 -23.32 21.59 7.92
CA VAL A 658 -22.38 21.73 6.82
C VAL A 658 -23.10 22.07 5.51
N GLU A 659 -24.27 21.47 5.23
CA GLU A 659 -25.12 21.80 4.07
C GLU A 659 -25.61 23.26 4.11
N LYS A 660 -25.97 23.77 5.29
CA LYS A 660 -26.36 25.18 5.44
C LYS A 660 -25.22 26.14 5.11
N LEU A 661 -23.97 25.79 5.44
CA LEU A 661 -22.80 26.59 5.10
C LEU A 661 -22.65 26.78 3.59
N GLN A 662 -22.94 25.75 2.78
CA GLN A 662 -22.86 25.83 1.32
C GLN A 662 -23.86 26.81 0.70
N GLN A 663 -24.96 27.12 1.39
CA GLN A 663 -25.99 28.03 0.93
C GLN A 663 -25.66 29.51 1.24
N HIS A 664 -24.60 29.78 2.02
CA HIS A 664 -24.22 31.16 2.37
C HIS A 664 -23.33 31.81 1.31
N PRO A 665 -23.62 33.10 0.96
CA PRO A 665 -22.88 33.85 -0.08
C PRO A 665 -21.39 34.11 0.26
N GLU A 666 -20.99 34.01 1.53
CA GLU A 666 -19.61 34.22 2.00
C GLU A 666 -18.62 33.12 1.59
N MET A 667 -19.12 32.01 1.07
CA MET A 667 -18.31 30.97 0.45
C MET A 667 -17.83 31.31 -0.98
N GLN A 668 -18.20 32.48 -1.51
CA GLN A 668 -17.69 32.98 -2.78
C GLN A 668 -16.28 33.55 -2.58
N ILE A 669 -15.34 32.92 -3.24
CA ILE A 669 -13.89 33.03 -3.24
C ILE A 669 -13.35 34.46 -3.14
N PRO A 670 -12.44 34.78 -2.21
CA PRO A 670 -11.45 35.83 -2.42
C PRO A 670 -10.46 35.34 -3.49
N ARG A 671 -10.35 36.01 -4.62
CA ARG A 671 -9.24 35.80 -5.55
C ARG A 671 -7.96 36.07 -4.78
N LEU A 672 -7.22 35.03 -4.47
CA LEU A 672 -5.84 35.15 -4.00
C LEU A 672 -5.04 35.74 -5.14
N SER A 673 -4.70 37.06 -4.98
CA SER A 673 -3.81 37.82 -5.86
C SER A 673 -2.36 37.37 -5.73
#